data_fd9376cb7d2baf370b43ed1012968fa8
#
_entry.id   fd9376cb7d2baf370b43ed1012968fa8
#
_cell.length_a   1.000
_cell.length_b   1.000
_cell.length_c   1.000
_cell.angle_alpha   90.00
_cell.angle_beta   90.00
_cell.angle_gamma   90.00
#
_symmetry.space_group_name_H-M   'P 1'
#
loop_
_entity.id
_entity.type
_entity.pdbx_description
1 polymer ?
#
loop_
_entity_poly.entity_id
_entity_poly.type
_entity_poly.pdbx_seq_one_letter_code
_entity_poly.pdbx_strand_id
1 'polypeptide(L)'
;MGNTTRLQTMAFIGGGIMRKKIILKGPVLTRSGYGEQARFAMRALRSRPDLFDVYIQPLQWGQTSWINEIDEERLWIDQTIEKTIHYVHSGAGFDMSLQVTIPNEWERMAPFNIGYTAGMETTAVDPAWIIKAEETIDRIIVVSNHSKNTYAYTSYEAHDPNTQQTTQIKLTKPIVAVNYPTKTYEDQASLELDISTEFNFLCVAQMGPRKNLMNTLKWFIEEFHDDEVGLVLKTNVMKNCHMDKLKAFRDIRDAVEQVKQDNMKCKIYLLHGDMTDEEMHALYCHPKISAFVTLTHGEGFGLPIFEAAYSTLPVVATGWSGQLDFLVDTNGEDTFYNVAFDLGPIPKEAVWKDVIREGTMWAYPREQSAKEQMRLCYDDNKKKRQARWKKNAERLHEEFTTENQYAQFVEGVLGVVPKQIDMEDIPKISIITSVYDGDEYIRPFLEDITRQTVFKDKCELIMINANSPGNEEEIILEYQNKFPDNIVYKKLDEDPGIYSTWNIGIEMATGEYLTNANLDDRKAINSIERHAAELSINEEIDLVYADMLITDQPNEVYEKNSCNGRRYNFPPFSLENLKMVNMPHASPMWRKEIHEKYGKFDDKYKSAGDWEMWLRAASQGSLFKKIENEILGLYYFNPTGISTNPDNFGWKQKEEAEVYERYK
;
A
#
# COMPACT_ATOMS: atom_id res chain seq x y z
N MET A 1 25.82 0.93 15.32
CA MET A 1 25.21 2.26 15.39
C MET A 1 24.02 2.20 14.45
N GLY A 2 22.82 2.09 15.00
CA GLY A 2 21.62 1.84 14.22
C GLY A 2 21.14 3.11 13.53
N ASN A 3 21.11 3.10 12.20
CA ASN A 3 20.33 4.05 11.41
C ASN A 3 18.86 3.63 11.50
N THR A 4 18.14 4.19 12.45
CA THR A 4 16.68 4.24 12.41
C THR A 4 16.29 5.24 11.34
N THR A 5 15.97 4.76 10.15
CA THR A 5 15.28 5.53 9.13
C THR A 5 13.91 5.90 9.70
N ARG A 6 13.74 7.16 10.14
CA ARG A 6 12.42 7.68 10.54
C ARG A 6 11.50 7.63 9.31
N LEU A 7 10.48 6.83 9.39
CA LEU A 7 9.39 6.79 8.42
C LEU A 7 8.66 8.15 8.45
N GLN A 8 8.64 8.85 7.32
CA GLN A 8 7.90 10.11 7.19
C GLN A 8 6.41 9.79 6.96
N THR A 9 5.57 10.33 7.81
CA THR A 9 4.10 10.20 7.69
C THR A 9 3.60 11.29 6.74
N MET A 10 2.87 10.92 5.69
CA MET A 10 2.18 11.87 4.80
C MET A 10 0.73 12.08 5.27
N ALA A 11 0.24 13.32 5.20
CA ALA A 11 -1.08 13.70 5.66
C ALA A 11 -2.07 13.95 4.52
N PHE A 12 -3.34 13.58 4.71
CA PHE A 12 -4.43 13.86 3.78
C PHE A 12 -5.75 14.12 4.51
N ILE A 13 -6.57 15.01 3.98
CA ILE A 13 -7.93 15.27 4.41
C ILE A 13 -8.90 14.75 3.35
N GLY A 14 -10.04 14.22 3.76
CA GLY A 14 -11.04 13.68 2.84
C GLY A 14 -11.69 14.75 1.98
N GLY A 15 -11.21 14.94 0.76
CA GLY A 15 -11.81 15.83 -0.23
C GLY A 15 -10.78 16.49 -1.15
N GLY A 16 -10.02 15.72 -1.97
CA GLY A 16 -9.19 16.34 -2.99
C GLY A 16 -7.83 15.76 -3.28
N ILE A 17 -7.53 14.57 -2.79
CA ILE A 17 -6.30 13.87 -3.17
C ILE A 17 -6.40 13.47 -4.64
N MET A 18 -5.39 13.79 -5.45
CA MET A 18 -5.22 13.06 -6.70
C MET A 18 -4.91 11.61 -6.35
N ARG A 19 -5.95 10.77 -6.37
CA ARG A 19 -5.84 9.32 -6.15
C ARG A 19 -4.76 8.77 -7.07
N LYS A 20 -3.87 7.94 -6.53
CA LYS A 20 -2.83 7.30 -7.33
C LYS A 20 -3.48 6.34 -8.33
N LYS A 21 -3.26 6.57 -9.60
CA LYS A 21 -3.72 5.68 -10.67
C LYS A 21 -2.83 4.45 -10.66
N ILE A 22 -3.37 3.35 -10.12
CA ILE A 22 -2.64 2.10 -9.97
C ILE A 22 -3.18 1.03 -10.93
N ILE A 23 -2.31 0.47 -11.78
CA ILE A 23 -2.65 -0.67 -12.61
C ILE A 23 -2.30 -1.97 -11.90
N LEU A 24 -3.31 -2.79 -11.63
CA LEU A 24 -3.15 -4.15 -11.13
C LEU A 24 -3.08 -5.12 -12.32
N LYS A 25 -1.90 -5.70 -12.56
CA LYS A 25 -1.67 -6.75 -13.54
C LYS A 25 -1.67 -8.10 -12.83
N GLY A 26 -2.67 -8.95 -13.09
CA GLY A 26 -2.78 -10.23 -12.41
C GLY A 26 -3.97 -11.08 -12.84
N PRO A 27 -4.04 -12.37 -12.40
CA PRO A 27 -5.04 -13.33 -12.85
C PRO A 27 -6.36 -13.22 -12.07
N VAL A 28 -6.93 -12.02 -11.93
CA VAL A 28 -8.13 -11.73 -11.12
C VAL A 28 -9.34 -12.59 -11.44
N LEU A 29 -9.44 -13.12 -12.66
CA LEU A 29 -10.57 -13.93 -13.15
C LEU A 29 -10.34 -15.44 -13.05
N THR A 30 -9.23 -15.92 -12.48
CA THR A 30 -8.90 -17.34 -12.44
C THR A 30 -9.19 -17.98 -11.09
N ARG A 31 -9.64 -19.24 -11.11
CA ARG A 31 -9.79 -20.09 -9.91
C ARG A 31 -8.46 -20.76 -9.58
N SER A 32 -7.53 -19.95 -9.03
CA SER A 32 -6.18 -20.38 -8.64
C SER A 32 -5.73 -19.65 -7.39
N GLY A 33 -4.67 -20.13 -6.73
CA GLY A 33 -4.04 -19.41 -5.62
C GLY A 33 -3.59 -18.00 -5.99
N TYR A 34 -2.99 -17.81 -7.18
CA TYR A 34 -2.65 -16.48 -7.69
C TYR A 34 -3.89 -15.64 -8.08
N GLY A 35 -4.99 -16.30 -8.48
CA GLY A 35 -6.27 -15.62 -8.69
C GLY A 35 -6.82 -15.03 -7.40
N GLU A 36 -6.83 -15.81 -6.31
CA GLU A 36 -7.25 -15.32 -5.00
C GLU A 36 -6.28 -14.22 -4.48
N GLN A 37 -4.99 -14.38 -4.69
CA GLN A 37 -3.99 -13.36 -4.37
C GLN A 37 -4.26 -12.04 -5.11
N ALA A 38 -4.59 -12.10 -6.39
CA ALA A 38 -4.92 -10.91 -7.20
C ALA A 38 -6.23 -10.25 -6.74
N ARG A 39 -7.25 -11.03 -6.39
CA ARG A 39 -8.51 -10.52 -5.83
C ARG A 39 -8.33 -9.93 -4.43
N PHE A 40 -7.52 -10.55 -3.58
CA PHE A 40 -7.16 -9.96 -2.29
C PHE A 40 -6.50 -8.57 -2.46
N ALA A 41 -5.49 -8.47 -3.33
CA ALA A 41 -4.84 -7.19 -3.64
C ALA A 41 -5.83 -6.15 -4.17
N MET A 42 -6.70 -6.56 -5.09
CA MET A 42 -7.77 -5.71 -5.64
C MET A 42 -8.72 -5.20 -4.56
N ARG A 43 -9.22 -6.10 -3.69
CA ARG A 43 -10.13 -5.74 -2.59
C ARG A 43 -9.46 -4.78 -1.60
N ALA A 44 -8.18 -5.00 -1.27
CA ALA A 44 -7.40 -4.13 -0.40
C ALA A 44 -7.23 -2.73 -1.02
N LEU A 45 -6.92 -2.61 -2.31
CA LEU A 45 -6.88 -1.31 -2.98
C LEU A 45 -8.26 -0.63 -3.04
N ARG A 46 -9.32 -1.41 -3.33
CA ARG A 46 -10.70 -0.93 -3.40
C ARG A 46 -11.24 -0.45 -2.05
N SER A 47 -10.71 -0.96 -0.92
CA SER A 47 -11.09 -0.50 0.42
C SER A 47 -10.64 0.94 0.71
N ARG A 48 -9.70 1.48 -0.08
CA ARG A 48 -9.18 2.85 0.04
C ARG A 48 -9.37 3.63 -1.27
N PRO A 49 -10.65 3.92 -1.65
CA PRO A 49 -10.96 4.68 -2.85
C PRO A 49 -10.52 6.15 -2.77
N ASP A 50 -10.20 6.62 -1.57
CA ASP A 50 -9.57 7.90 -1.30
C ASP A 50 -8.11 7.96 -1.75
N LEU A 51 -7.37 6.85 -1.71
CA LEU A 51 -5.96 6.77 -2.08
C LEU A 51 -5.74 6.29 -3.52
N PHE A 52 -6.60 5.40 -4.02
CA PHE A 52 -6.37 4.72 -5.29
C PHE A 52 -7.49 4.91 -6.30
N ASP A 53 -7.10 5.17 -7.52
CA ASP A 53 -7.91 4.97 -8.72
C ASP A 53 -7.42 3.70 -9.42
N VAL A 54 -8.18 2.60 -9.25
CA VAL A 54 -7.74 1.25 -9.64
C VAL A 54 -8.06 0.98 -11.10
N TYR A 55 -7.10 0.38 -11.79
CA TYR A 55 -7.17 -0.14 -13.15
C TYR A 55 -6.75 -1.60 -13.15
N ILE A 56 -7.28 -2.44 -14.04
CA ILE A 56 -6.99 -3.88 -14.06
C ILE A 56 -6.54 -4.32 -15.46
N GLN A 57 -5.40 -5.01 -15.50
CA GLN A 57 -4.95 -5.78 -16.65
C GLN A 57 -5.03 -7.28 -16.28
N PRO A 58 -6.08 -8.00 -16.75
CA PRO A 58 -6.24 -9.40 -16.41
C PRO A 58 -5.22 -10.27 -17.14
N LEU A 59 -4.76 -11.31 -16.45
CA LEU A 59 -3.86 -12.33 -17.00
C LEU A 59 -4.54 -13.71 -16.97
N GLN A 60 -4.20 -14.54 -17.94
CA GLN A 60 -4.48 -15.96 -17.87
C GLN A 60 -3.40 -16.62 -16.99
N TRP A 61 -3.80 -17.55 -16.12
CA TRP A 61 -2.87 -18.26 -15.24
C TRP A 61 -2.92 -19.77 -15.49
N GLY A 62 -1.87 -20.26 -16.16
CA GLY A 62 -1.75 -21.68 -16.47
C GLY A 62 -2.99 -22.25 -17.17
N GLN A 63 -3.39 -23.47 -16.75
CA GLN A 63 -4.57 -24.15 -17.26
C GLN A 63 -5.72 -24.17 -16.23
N THR A 64 -5.86 -23.12 -15.42
CA THR A 64 -6.89 -23.03 -14.39
C THR A 64 -8.25 -22.63 -14.97
N SER A 65 -9.32 -22.97 -14.26
CA SER A 65 -10.68 -22.54 -14.59
C SER A 65 -10.84 -21.03 -14.36
N TRP A 66 -11.83 -20.44 -15.04
CA TRP A 66 -12.22 -19.03 -14.85
C TRP A 66 -13.43 -18.95 -13.92
N ILE A 67 -13.58 -17.80 -13.27
CA ILE A 67 -14.79 -17.46 -12.53
C ILE A 67 -15.89 -17.16 -13.55
N ASN A 68 -16.95 -17.92 -13.53
CA ASN A 68 -18.09 -17.77 -14.45
C ASN A 68 -19.30 -17.14 -13.77
N GLU A 69 -19.34 -17.09 -12.47
CA GLU A 69 -20.38 -16.44 -11.68
C GLU A 69 -20.34 -14.92 -11.93
N ILE A 70 -21.53 -14.32 -12.06
CA ILE A 70 -21.71 -12.87 -12.27
C ILE A 70 -22.30 -12.32 -10.98
N ASP A 71 -21.42 -11.99 -10.04
CA ASP A 71 -21.73 -11.28 -8.81
C ASP A 71 -21.28 -9.81 -8.89
N GLU A 72 -21.46 -9.07 -7.81
CA GLU A 72 -21.04 -7.65 -7.73
C GLU A 72 -19.52 -7.46 -7.93
N GLU A 73 -18.70 -8.37 -7.40
CA GLU A 73 -17.24 -8.30 -7.56
C GLU A 73 -16.86 -8.52 -9.02
N ARG A 74 -17.44 -9.52 -9.68
CA ARG A 74 -17.21 -9.80 -11.08
C ARG A 74 -17.63 -8.63 -11.97
N LEU A 75 -18.80 -8.06 -11.73
CA LEU A 75 -19.27 -6.88 -12.47
C LEU A 75 -18.33 -5.69 -12.30
N TRP A 76 -17.85 -5.46 -11.09
CA TRP A 76 -16.88 -4.40 -10.82
C TRP A 76 -15.53 -4.64 -11.55
N ILE A 77 -15.06 -5.90 -11.59
CA ILE A 77 -13.84 -6.27 -12.33
C ILE A 77 -14.03 -5.98 -13.82
N ASP A 78 -15.13 -6.42 -14.41
CA ASP A 78 -15.41 -6.24 -15.83
C ASP A 78 -15.49 -4.75 -16.21
N GLN A 79 -16.19 -3.92 -15.43
CA GLN A 79 -16.25 -2.47 -15.60
C GLN A 79 -14.88 -1.80 -15.45
N THR A 80 -14.06 -2.28 -14.52
CA THR A 80 -12.71 -1.75 -14.30
C THR A 80 -11.76 -2.12 -15.44
N ILE A 81 -11.91 -3.30 -16.02
CA ILE A 81 -11.18 -3.71 -17.24
C ILE A 81 -11.58 -2.83 -18.42
N GLU A 82 -12.87 -2.57 -18.62
CA GLU A 82 -13.35 -1.68 -19.67
C GLU A 82 -12.82 -0.26 -19.50
N LYS A 83 -12.91 0.29 -18.30
CA LYS A 83 -12.27 1.57 -17.90
C LYS A 83 -10.79 1.60 -18.25
N THR A 84 -10.06 0.51 -17.96
CA THR A 84 -8.62 0.41 -18.24
C THR A 84 -8.34 0.48 -19.72
N ILE A 85 -9.11 -0.22 -20.54
CA ILE A 85 -8.96 -0.19 -22.01
C ILE A 85 -9.14 1.23 -22.55
N HIS A 86 -10.19 1.93 -22.13
CA HIS A 86 -10.44 3.32 -22.53
C HIS A 86 -9.30 4.26 -22.08
N TYR A 87 -8.82 4.10 -20.85
CA TYR A 87 -7.75 4.93 -20.29
C TYR A 87 -6.43 4.74 -21.05
N VAL A 88 -6.04 3.51 -21.35
CA VAL A 88 -4.81 3.21 -22.09
C VAL A 88 -4.91 3.73 -23.54
N HIS A 89 -6.08 3.60 -24.19
CA HIS A 89 -6.28 4.15 -25.53
C HIS A 89 -6.18 5.68 -25.60
N SER A 90 -6.40 6.39 -24.49
CA SER A 90 -6.19 7.85 -24.45
C SER A 90 -4.72 8.26 -24.41
N GLY A 91 -3.78 7.30 -24.32
CA GLY A 91 -2.34 7.54 -24.22
C GLY A 91 -1.88 7.96 -22.82
N ALA A 92 -2.74 7.87 -21.80
CA ALA A 92 -2.44 8.26 -20.44
C ALA A 92 -1.64 7.16 -19.71
N GLY A 93 -0.75 7.55 -18.80
CA GLY A 93 0.08 6.67 -17.99
C GLY A 93 -0.47 6.45 -16.59
N PHE A 94 0.09 5.48 -15.88
CA PHE A 94 -0.22 5.17 -14.49
C PHE A 94 0.85 5.71 -13.55
N ASP A 95 0.49 6.04 -12.31
CA ASP A 95 1.43 6.46 -11.28
C ASP A 95 2.17 5.26 -10.69
N MET A 96 1.46 4.14 -10.56
CA MET A 96 1.95 2.91 -9.94
C MET A 96 1.51 1.67 -10.70
N SER A 97 2.29 0.59 -10.60
CA SER A 97 1.86 -0.75 -11.00
C SER A 97 1.95 -1.72 -9.82
N LEU A 98 0.98 -2.63 -9.74
CA LEU A 98 0.98 -3.77 -8.83
C LEU A 98 0.86 -5.05 -9.65
N GLN A 99 1.92 -5.86 -9.66
CA GLN A 99 2.04 -7.03 -10.53
C GLN A 99 1.96 -8.31 -9.70
N VAL A 100 0.84 -9.03 -9.84
CA VAL A 100 0.53 -10.26 -9.11
C VAL A 100 0.85 -11.46 -9.99
N THR A 101 2.13 -11.79 -10.06
CA THR A 101 2.69 -12.86 -10.89
C THR A 101 3.96 -13.44 -10.25
N ILE A 102 4.55 -14.46 -10.88
CA ILE A 102 5.91 -14.91 -10.54
C ILE A 102 6.93 -13.83 -10.93
N PRO A 103 8.01 -13.66 -10.17
CA PRO A 103 8.95 -12.55 -10.35
C PRO A 103 9.61 -12.42 -11.74
N ASN A 104 9.84 -13.51 -12.43
CA ASN A 104 10.40 -13.49 -13.80
C ASN A 104 9.48 -12.83 -14.85
N GLU A 105 8.19 -12.61 -14.54
CA GLU A 105 7.23 -11.92 -15.41
C GLU A 105 7.09 -10.42 -15.09
N TRP A 106 7.77 -9.91 -14.07
CA TRP A 106 7.70 -8.51 -13.68
C TRP A 106 8.37 -7.60 -14.71
N GLU A 107 7.82 -6.41 -14.89
CA GLU A 107 8.30 -5.41 -15.84
C GLU A 107 8.08 -3.98 -15.31
N ARG A 108 8.78 -3.00 -15.88
CA ARG A 108 8.50 -1.60 -15.59
C ARG A 108 7.28 -1.14 -16.39
N MET A 109 6.19 -0.84 -15.67
CA MET A 109 4.90 -0.40 -16.24
C MET A 109 4.55 1.03 -15.84
N ALA A 110 5.16 1.55 -14.79
CA ALA A 110 4.86 2.85 -14.20
C ALA A 110 6.13 3.45 -13.57
N PRO A 111 6.10 4.72 -13.14
CA PRO A 111 7.20 5.31 -12.36
C PRO A 111 7.52 4.54 -11.07
N PHE A 112 6.50 3.96 -10.39
CA PHE A 112 6.69 3.12 -9.22
C PHE A 112 6.05 1.74 -9.42
N ASN A 113 6.82 0.67 -9.22
CA ASN A 113 6.40 -0.69 -9.54
C ASN A 113 6.50 -1.61 -8.33
N ILE A 114 5.43 -2.35 -8.06
CA ILE A 114 5.30 -3.26 -6.93
C ILE A 114 5.10 -4.68 -7.44
N GLY A 115 5.92 -5.61 -6.96
CA GLY A 115 5.75 -7.03 -7.21
C GLY A 115 5.02 -7.69 -6.04
N TYR A 116 3.99 -8.50 -6.32
CA TYR A 116 3.30 -9.30 -5.31
C TYR A 116 3.30 -10.79 -5.73
N THR A 117 3.96 -11.63 -4.94
CA THR A 117 4.18 -13.04 -5.30
C THR A 117 4.03 -13.99 -4.11
N ALA A 118 3.70 -15.27 -4.41
CA ALA A 118 3.42 -16.33 -3.43
C ALA A 118 4.25 -17.61 -3.65
N GLY A 119 5.04 -17.69 -4.71
CA GLY A 119 5.62 -18.94 -5.21
C GLY A 119 6.87 -19.45 -4.48
N MET A 120 7.05 -19.15 -3.18
CA MET A 120 8.25 -19.54 -2.43
C MET A 120 7.97 -20.72 -1.51
N GLU A 121 8.06 -21.92 -2.06
CA GLU A 121 7.82 -23.18 -1.33
C GLU A 121 9.12 -23.98 -1.10
N THR A 122 10.27 -23.34 -1.24
CA THR A 122 11.62 -23.93 -1.10
C THR A 122 12.49 -23.08 -0.16
N THR A 123 13.72 -23.52 0.09
CA THR A 123 14.68 -22.82 0.95
C THR A 123 15.38 -21.62 0.29
N ALA A 124 15.27 -21.43 -1.02
CA ALA A 124 15.87 -20.31 -1.73
C ALA A 124 15.10 -20.01 -3.03
N VAL A 125 15.12 -18.76 -3.46
CA VAL A 125 14.56 -18.34 -4.77
C VAL A 125 15.58 -18.47 -5.88
N ASP A 126 15.12 -18.55 -7.13
CA ASP A 126 16.01 -18.54 -8.29
C ASP A 126 16.71 -17.18 -8.43
N PRO A 127 18.00 -17.11 -8.81
CA PRO A 127 18.71 -15.84 -9.00
C PRO A 127 18.07 -14.94 -10.05
N ALA A 128 17.39 -15.50 -11.06
CA ALA A 128 16.65 -14.73 -12.05
C ALA A 128 15.53 -13.88 -11.40
N TRP A 129 14.92 -14.36 -10.32
CA TRP A 129 13.90 -13.63 -9.57
C TRP A 129 14.50 -12.40 -8.86
N ILE A 130 15.70 -12.55 -8.29
CA ILE A 130 16.40 -11.44 -7.62
C ILE A 130 16.81 -10.39 -8.64
N ILE A 131 17.44 -10.81 -9.73
CA ILE A 131 17.88 -9.90 -10.79
C ILE A 131 16.69 -9.13 -11.37
N LYS A 132 15.62 -9.85 -11.69
CA LYS A 132 14.41 -9.23 -12.25
C LYS A 132 13.77 -8.22 -11.30
N ALA A 133 13.71 -8.56 -10.01
CA ALA A 133 13.21 -7.63 -8.98
C ALA A 133 14.07 -6.36 -8.88
N GLU A 134 15.40 -6.51 -8.82
CA GLU A 134 16.32 -5.36 -8.76
C GLU A 134 16.20 -4.43 -9.97
N GLU A 135 15.96 -4.98 -11.16
CA GLU A 135 15.84 -4.22 -12.39
C GLU A 135 14.49 -3.53 -12.57
N THR A 136 13.39 -4.16 -12.13
CA THR A 136 12.05 -3.75 -12.56
C THR A 136 11.14 -3.29 -11.43
N ILE A 137 11.39 -3.68 -10.18
CA ILE A 137 10.50 -3.47 -9.04
C ILE A 137 11.13 -2.51 -8.04
N ASP A 138 10.32 -1.67 -7.43
CA ASP A 138 10.74 -0.74 -6.39
C ASP A 138 10.40 -1.27 -4.98
N ARG A 139 9.41 -2.18 -4.87
CA ARG A 139 9.00 -2.82 -3.62
C ARG A 139 8.35 -4.18 -3.86
N ILE A 140 8.52 -5.11 -2.92
CA ILE A 140 7.96 -6.46 -3.00
C ILE A 140 7.01 -6.71 -1.83
N ILE A 141 5.87 -7.30 -2.14
CA ILE A 141 4.94 -7.87 -1.15
C ILE A 141 4.93 -9.38 -1.35
N VAL A 142 4.90 -10.12 -0.25
CA VAL A 142 4.80 -11.58 -0.26
C VAL A 142 3.76 -12.05 0.76
N VAL A 143 3.33 -13.31 0.66
CA VAL A 143 2.17 -13.83 1.39
C VAL A 143 2.48 -14.35 2.80
N SER A 144 3.76 -14.51 3.16
CA SER A 144 4.16 -15.04 4.46
C SER A 144 5.56 -14.61 4.87
N ASN A 145 5.86 -14.74 6.17
CA ASN A 145 7.23 -14.54 6.69
C ASN A 145 8.22 -15.55 6.13
N HIS A 146 7.78 -16.80 5.86
CA HIS A 146 8.62 -17.77 5.15
C HIS A 146 9.03 -17.24 3.77
N SER A 147 8.09 -16.78 2.96
CA SER A 147 8.35 -16.21 1.64
C SER A 147 9.26 -14.99 1.72
N LYS A 148 9.03 -14.08 2.68
CA LYS A 148 9.87 -12.91 2.94
C LYS A 148 11.30 -13.29 3.27
N ASN A 149 11.49 -14.20 4.22
CA ASN A 149 12.81 -14.63 4.68
C ASN A 149 13.56 -15.38 3.58
N THR A 150 12.88 -16.28 2.88
CA THR A 150 13.46 -17.01 1.75
C THR A 150 13.98 -16.05 0.68
N TYR A 151 13.20 -15.03 0.34
CA TYR A 151 13.62 -14.05 -0.67
C TYR A 151 14.77 -13.15 -0.16
N ALA A 152 14.64 -12.64 1.06
CA ALA A 152 15.59 -11.68 1.64
C ALA A 152 16.95 -12.29 1.95
N TYR A 153 17.00 -13.57 2.36
CA TYR A 153 18.25 -14.24 2.74
C TYR A 153 18.90 -15.03 1.62
N THR A 154 18.25 -15.18 0.47
CA THR A 154 18.88 -15.81 -0.71
C THR A 154 19.96 -14.89 -1.27
N SER A 155 21.16 -15.43 -1.43
CA SER A 155 22.26 -14.74 -2.10
C SER A 155 23.08 -15.72 -2.95
N TYR A 156 23.60 -15.22 -4.07
CA TYR A 156 24.47 -15.96 -4.98
C TYR A 156 25.70 -15.14 -5.33
N GLU A 157 26.79 -15.83 -5.66
CA GLU A 157 27.96 -15.21 -6.24
C GLU A 157 27.95 -15.40 -7.76
N ALA A 158 28.00 -14.31 -8.49
CA ALA A 158 28.17 -14.30 -9.93
C ALA A 158 29.62 -13.91 -10.28
N HIS A 159 30.29 -14.75 -11.06
CA HIS A 159 31.65 -14.51 -11.52
C HIS A 159 31.62 -14.06 -12.97
N ASP A 160 32.12 -12.86 -13.27
CA ASP A 160 32.28 -12.40 -14.64
C ASP A 160 33.60 -12.98 -15.21
N PRO A 161 33.53 -13.86 -16.21
CA PRO A 161 34.72 -14.48 -16.77
C PRO A 161 35.63 -13.49 -17.49
N ASN A 162 35.13 -12.32 -17.90
CA ASN A 162 35.90 -11.34 -18.66
C ASN A 162 36.65 -10.38 -17.74
N THR A 163 36.01 -9.95 -16.63
CA THR A 163 36.59 -8.97 -15.69
C THR A 163 37.22 -9.61 -14.46
N GLN A 164 37.02 -10.92 -14.24
CA GLN A 164 37.44 -11.66 -13.03
C GLN A 164 36.80 -11.08 -11.72
N GLN A 165 35.79 -10.26 -11.85
CA GLN A 165 35.10 -9.70 -10.69
C GLN A 165 33.98 -10.62 -10.19
N THR A 166 33.87 -10.76 -8.88
CA THR A 166 32.77 -11.47 -8.24
C THR A 166 31.76 -10.45 -7.74
N THR A 167 30.50 -10.59 -8.15
CA THR A 167 29.39 -9.75 -7.73
C THR A 167 28.40 -10.59 -6.93
N GLN A 168 27.88 -10.07 -5.83
CA GLN A 168 26.81 -10.71 -5.08
C GLN A 168 25.43 -10.36 -5.69
N ILE A 169 24.67 -11.41 -6.03
CA ILE A 169 23.26 -11.31 -6.42
C ILE A 169 22.43 -11.51 -5.15
N LYS A 170 21.86 -10.45 -4.62
CA LYS A 170 20.97 -10.46 -3.44
C LYS A 170 19.92 -9.37 -3.56
N LEU A 171 18.80 -9.54 -2.88
CA LEU A 171 17.76 -8.54 -2.85
C LEU A 171 18.19 -7.33 -2.00
N THR A 172 18.04 -6.12 -2.57
CA THR A 172 18.23 -4.84 -1.88
C THR A 172 16.92 -4.06 -1.72
N LYS A 173 15.89 -4.44 -2.48
CA LYS A 173 14.58 -3.79 -2.46
C LYS A 173 13.82 -4.09 -1.17
N PRO A 174 13.00 -3.15 -0.67
CA PRO A 174 12.10 -3.38 0.44
C PRO A 174 11.16 -4.56 0.17
N ILE A 175 11.04 -5.47 1.14
CA ILE A 175 10.13 -6.61 1.08
C ILE A 175 9.32 -6.72 2.37
N VAL A 176 8.00 -6.88 2.22
CA VAL A 176 7.06 -7.04 3.34
C VAL A 176 6.22 -8.29 3.17
N ALA A 177 5.85 -8.93 4.28
CA ALA A 177 4.91 -10.04 4.29
C ALA A 177 3.53 -9.51 4.69
N VAL A 178 2.49 -9.88 3.94
CA VAL A 178 1.10 -9.61 4.26
C VAL A 178 0.30 -10.89 4.07
N ASN A 179 -0.31 -11.37 5.15
CA ASN A 179 -1.09 -12.59 5.13
C ASN A 179 -2.51 -12.36 4.57
N TYR A 180 -3.24 -13.45 4.29
CA TYR A 180 -4.64 -13.35 3.89
C TYR A 180 -5.55 -13.16 5.11
N PRO A 181 -6.72 -12.49 4.94
CA PRO A 181 -7.73 -12.40 5.98
C PRO A 181 -8.52 -13.69 6.12
N THR A 182 -9.11 -13.89 7.30
CA THR A 182 -10.19 -14.87 7.48
C THR A 182 -11.45 -14.43 6.73
N LYS A 183 -12.27 -15.38 6.28
CA LYS A 183 -13.57 -15.11 5.67
C LYS A 183 -14.69 -15.48 6.65
N THR A 184 -15.76 -14.70 6.66
CA THR A 184 -17.01 -15.00 7.37
C THR A 184 -18.11 -15.25 6.36
N TYR A 185 -18.97 -16.23 6.64
CA TYR A 185 -20.04 -16.62 5.76
C TYR A 185 -21.36 -16.48 6.51
N GLU A 186 -22.30 -15.70 5.98
CA GLU A 186 -23.60 -15.46 6.60
C GLU A 186 -24.54 -16.67 6.47
N ASP A 187 -24.50 -17.35 5.32
CA ASP A 187 -25.31 -18.51 5.03
C ASP A 187 -24.44 -19.78 4.96
N GLN A 188 -24.86 -20.84 5.65
CA GLN A 188 -24.23 -22.15 5.48
C GLN A 188 -24.85 -22.84 4.26
N ALA A 189 -24.06 -23.05 3.22
CA ALA A 189 -24.47 -23.90 2.10
C ALA A 189 -24.77 -25.32 2.60
N SER A 190 -25.86 -25.87 2.10
CA SER A 190 -26.20 -27.30 2.40
C SER A 190 -25.34 -28.21 1.53
N LEU A 191 -24.44 -28.95 2.15
CA LEU A 191 -23.61 -29.94 1.48
C LEU A 191 -23.94 -31.35 1.95
N GLU A 192 -24.36 -32.21 1.02
CA GLU A 192 -24.57 -33.65 1.30
C GLU A 192 -23.32 -34.42 0.88
N LEU A 193 -22.74 -35.19 1.83
CA LEU A 193 -21.62 -36.07 1.58
C LEU A 193 -22.05 -37.51 1.78
N ASP A 194 -21.95 -38.34 0.72
CA ASP A 194 -22.18 -39.78 0.77
C ASP A 194 -20.94 -40.51 1.34
N ILE A 195 -20.75 -40.37 2.64
CA ILE A 195 -19.67 -41.02 3.41
C ILE A 195 -20.24 -41.82 4.56
N SER A 196 -19.74 -43.04 4.73
CA SER A 196 -20.28 -44.02 5.70
C SER A 196 -19.55 -43.99 7.04
N THR A 197 -18.36 -43.40 7.11
CA THR A 197 -17.53 -43.29 8.32
C THR A 197 -17.87 -42.05 9.14
N GLU A 198 -17.79 -42.17 10.47
CA GLU A 198 -18.15 -41.08 11.40
C GLU A 198 -16.98 -40.09 11.65
N PHE A 199 -15.73 -40.58 11.58
CA PHE A 199 -14.55 -39.76 11.68
C PHE A 199 -13.86 -39.73 10.31
N ASN A 200 -13.67 -38.52 9.76
CA ASN A 200 -13.02 -38.38 8.48
C ASN A 200 -11.96 -37.27 8.52
N PHE A 201 -10.76 -37.59 8.04
CA PHE A 201 -9.78 -36.60 7.66
C PHE A 201 -10.14 -36.03 6.30
N LEU A 202 -9.96 -34.71 6.13
CA LEU A 202 -10.08 -34.00 4.85
C LEU A 202 -8.69 -33.59 4.37
N CYS A 203 -8.39 -33.85 3.11
CA CYS A 203 -7.20 -33.33 2.43
C CYS A 203 -7.64 -32.57 1.18
N VAL A 204 -7.28 -31.30 1.07
CA VAL A 204 -7.58 -30.42 -0.07
C VAL A 204 -6.28 -30.06 -0.76
N ALA A 205 -6.04 -30.61 -1.94
CA ALA A 205 -4.81 -30.35 -2.69
C ALA A 205 -4.99 -30.72 -4.17
N GLN A 206 -4.39 -29.94 -5.07
CA GLN A 206 -4.15 -30.38 -6.44
C GLN A 206 -3.08 -31.48 -6.44
N MET A 207 -3.24 -32.50 -7.27
CA MET A 207 -2.24 -33.57 -7.40
C MET A 207 -0.95 -33.04 -8.00
N GLY A 208 0.16 -33.21 -7.26
CA GLY A 208 1.49 -32.78 -7.68
C GLY A 208 2.56 -33.20 -6.67
N PRO A 209 3.83 -33.30 -7.09
CA PRO A 209 4.90 -33.78 -6.21
C PRO A 209 4.99 -33.02 -4.90
N ARG A 210 4.88 -31.69 -4.92
CA ARG A 210 4.97 -30.83 -3.75
C ARG A 210 3.87 -31.10 -2.69
N LYS A 211 2.66 -31.40 -3.12
CA LYS A 211 1.52 -31.65 -2.23
C LYS A 211 1.57 -33.00 -1.51
N ASN A 212 2.45 -33.90 -1.95
CA ASN A 212 2.74 -35.17 -1.29
C ASN A 212 1.49 -36.04 -0.99
N LEU A 213 0.49 -35.94 -1.87
CA LEU A 213 -0.83 -36.57 -1.66
C LEU A 213 -0.72 -38.09 -1.59
N MET A 214 0.16 -38.71 -2.40
CA MET A 214 0.29 -40.17 -2.44
C MET A 214 0.86 -40.75 -1.16
N ASN A 215 1.84 -40.09 -0.52
CA ASN A 215 2.34 -40.50 0.78
C ASN A 215 1.29 -40.23 1.89
N THR A 216 0.54 -39.14 1.80
CA THR A 216 -0.59 -38.87 2.72
C THR A 216 -1.60 -40.01 2.67
N LEU A 217 -2.00 -40.46 1.48
CA LEU A 217 -2.90 -41.57 1.26
C LEU A 217 -2.32 -42.90 1.79
N LYS A 218 -1.07 -43.20 1.43
CA LYS A 218 -0.39 -44.44 1.83
C LYS A 218 -0.30 -44.54 3.36
N TRP A 219 0.27 -43.51 4.03
CA TRP A 219 0.50 -43.53 5.46
C TRP A 219 -0.81 -43.49 6.27
N PHE A 220 -1.86 -42.87 5.73
CA PHE A 220 -3.19 -42.94 6.29
C PHE A 220 -3.72 -44.39 6.27
N ILE A 221 -3.64 -45.10 5.15
CA ILE A 221 -4.12 -46.48 5.02
C ILE A 221 -3.33 -47.40 5.97
N GLU A 222 -2.01 -47.26 6.02
CA GLU A 222 -1.14 -48.06 6.89
C GLU A 222 -1.43 -47.84 8.37
N GLU A 223 -1.76 -46.59 8.77
CA GLU A 223 -2.07 -46.27 10.17
C GLU A 223 -3.47 -46.69 10.60
N PHE A 224 -4.47 -46.51 9.72
CA PHE A 224 -5.87 -46.74 10.07
C PHE A 224 -6.47 -48.00 9.44
N HIS A 225 -5.64 -48.93 9.00
CA HIS A 225 -6.09 -50.16 8.34
C HIS A 225 -7.26 -50.84 9.06
N ASP A 226 -7.18 -50.99 10.39
CA ASP A 226 -8.12 -51.70 11.24
C ASP A 226 -9.23 -50.83 11.86
N ASP A 227 -9.28 -49.54 11.52
CA ASP A 227 -10.21 -48.57 12.08
C ASP A 227 -11.27 -48.14 11.04
N GLU A 228 -12.48 -47.86 11.50
CA GLU A 228 -13.55 -47.29 10.66
C GLU A 228 -13.40 -45.78 10.52
N VAL A 229 -12.32 -45.37 9.90
CA VAL A 229 -11.94 -43.95 9.67
C VAL A 229 -11.89 -43.68 8.17
N GLY A 230 -12.31 -42.48 7.76
CA GLY A 230 -12.27 -42.04 6.37
C GLY A 230 -11.19 -41.00 6.05
N LEU A 231 -10.74 -41.03 4.80
CA LEU A 231 -9.96 -39.95 4.21
C LEU A 231 -10.73 -39.42 3.00
N VAL A 232 -11.18 -38.17 3.08
CA VAL A 232 -11.83 -37.45 2.00
C VAL A 232 -10.77 -36.62 1.25
N LEU A 233 -10.54 -36.96 -0.01
CA LEU A 233 -9.61 -36.29 -0.89
C LEU A 233 -10.37 -35.33 -1.80
N LYS A 234 -10.35 -34.03 -1.50
CA LYS A 234 -10.80 -32.97 -2.40
C LYS A 234 -9.65 -32.62 -3.32
N THR A 235 -9.63 -33.20 -4.50
CA THR A 235 -8.47 -33.11 -5.40
C THR A 235 -8.85 -33.14 -6.87
N ASN A 236 -7.95 -32.64 -7.71
CA ASN A 236 -7.95 -32.73 -9.16
C ASN A 236 -6.50 -32.89 -9.66
N VAL A 237 -6.33 -33.34 -10.91
CA VAL A 237 -4.99 -33.39 -11.52
C VAL A 237 -4.59 -32.04 -12.10
N MET A 238 -5.45 -31.45 -12.94
CA MET A 238 -5.20 -30.15 -13.59
C MET A 238 -6.46 -29.29 -13.69
N LYS A 239 -7.61 -29.90 -14.05
CA LYS A 239 -8.90 -29.23 -14.32
C LYS A 239 -10.01 -29.96 -13.59
N ASN A 240 -11.14 -29.29 -13.39
CA ASN A 240 -12.30 -29.89 -12.74
C ASN A 240 -13.30 -30.49 -13.76
N CYS A 241 -12.84 -31.05 -14.87
CA CYS A 241 -13.67 -31.70 -15.89
C CYS A 241 -13.79 -33.22 -15.67
N HIS A 242 -14.74 -33.84 -16.37
CA HIS A 242 -14.98 -35.26 -16.25
C HIS A 242 -13.77 -36.17 -16.57
N MET A 243 -12.98 -35.80 -17.56
CA MET A 243 -11.77 -36.56 -17.92
C MET A 243 -10.71 -36.48 -16.81
N ASP A 244 -10.58 -35.32 -16.16
CA ASP A 244 -9.70 -35.15 -15.01
C ASP A 244 -10.17 -36.02 -13.82
N LYS A 245 -11.48 -36.04 -13.55
CA LYS A 245 -12.08 -36.91 -12.53
C LYS A 245 -11.73 -38.37 -12.75
N LEU A 246 -11.85 -38.86 -13.98
CA LEU A 246 -11.51 -40.24 -14.33
C LEU A 246 -10.03 -40.56 -14.12
N LYS A 247 -9.17 -39.58 -14.42
CA LYS A 247 -7.73 -39.73 -14.18
C LYS A 247 -7.40 -39.72 -12.70
N ALA A 248 -7.91 -38.74 -11.94
CA ALA A 248 -7.72 -38.66 -10.50
C ALA A 248 -8.20 -39.93 -9.80
N PHE A 249 -9.39 -40.44 -10.17
CA PHE A 249 -9.93 -41.67 -9.63
C PHE A 249 -9.00 -42.87 -9.92
N ARG A 250 -8.50 -43.00 -11.13
CA ARG A 250 -7.57 -44.07 -11.51
C ARG A 250 -6.30 -44.01 -10.70
N ASP A 251 -5.65 -42.83 -10.65
CA ASP A 251 -4.37 -42.65 -9.96
C ASP A 251 -4.51 -42.98 -8.45
N ILE A 252 -5.61 -42.53 -7.80
CA ILE A 252 -5.89 -42.82 -6.41
C ILE A 252 -6.19 -44.31 -6.20
N ARG A 253 -7.04 -44.93 -7.03
CA ARG A 253 -7.35 -46.35 -6.96
C ARG A 253 -6.08 -47.21 -7.07
N ASP A 254 -5.22 -46.91 -8.05
CA ASP A 254 -3.98 -47.63 -8.30
C ASP A 254 -3.02 -47.50 -7.10
N ALA A 255 -2.96 -46.33 -6.44
CA ALA A 255 -2.20 -46.11 -5.21
C ALA A 255 -2.80 -46.89 -4.02
N VAL A 256 -4.11 -46.93 -3.87
CA VAL A 256 -4.77 -47.72 -2.84
C VAL A 256 -4.47 -49.22 -3.00
N GLU A 257 -4.59 -49.77 -4.24
CA GLU A 257 -4.33 -51.18 -4.50
C GLU A 257 -2.88 -51.60 -4.20
N GLN A 258 -1.92 -50.68 -4.26
CA GLN A 258 -0.50 -50.95 -3.92
C GLN A 258 -0.26 -51.15 -2.41
N VAL A 259 -1.11 -50.58 -1.54
CA VAL A 259 -0.93 -50.60 -0.07
C VAL A 259 -2.06 -51.30 0.65
N LYS A 260 -3.16 -51.64 -0.05
CA LYS A 260 -4.31 -52.30 0.50
C LYS A 260 -3.95 -53.71 0.96
N GLN A 261 -4.39 -54.07 2.16
CA GLN A 261 -4.33 -55.40 2.73
C GLN A 261 -5.72 -55.98 2.88
N ASP A 262 -5.80 -57.32 3.08
CA ASP A 262 -7.07 -57.98 3.32
C ASP A 262 -7.76 -57.43 4.59
N ASN A 263 -9.10 -57.31 4.52
CA ASN A 263 -9.93 -56.80 5.61
C ASN A 263 -9.74 -55.33 6.00
N MET A 264 -9.19 -54.45 5.12
CA MET A 264 -9.09 -53.01 5.33
C MET A 264 -10.45 -52.39 5.69
N LYS A 265 -10.56 -51.74 6.86
CA LYS A 265 -11.76 -51.08 7.36
C LYS A 265 -11.81 -49.60 7.02
N CYS A 266 -10.66 -48.92 6.96
CA CYS A 266 -10.62 -47.49 6.59
C CYS A 266 -11.16 -47.28 5.16
N LYS A 267 -11.69 -46.09 4.90
CA LYS A 267 -12.33 -45.73 3.63
C LYS A 267 -11.64 -44.51 2.99
N ILE A 268 -11.56 -44.57 1.66
CA ILE A 268 -11.03 -43.46 0.87
C ILE A 268 -12.16 -42.93 -0.01
N TYR A 269 -12.41 -41.62 0.07
CA TYR A 269 -13.44 -40.93 -0.69
C TYR A 269 -12.82 -39.89 -1.60
N LEU A 270 -13.26 -39.83 -2.86
CA LEU A 270 -12.82 -38.79 -3.81
C LEU A 270 -13.92 -37.74 -4.00
N LEU A 271 -13.64 -36.52 -3.67
CA LEU A 271 -14.44 -35.33 -3.99
C LEU A 271 -13.75 -34.54 -5.11
N HIS A 272 -14.39 -34.47 -6.28
CA HIS A 272 -13.85 -33.84 -7.46
C HIS A 272 -14.85 -32.84 -8.08
N GLY A 273 -14.42 -31.73 -8.57
CA GLY A 273 -15.24 -30.71 -9.19
C GLY A 273 -14.96 -29.32 -8.62
N ASP A 274 -15.50 -28.29 -9.24
CA ASP A 274 -15.48 -26.93 -8.68
C ASP A 274 -16.47 -26.86 -7.51
N MET A 275 -16.14 -26.06 -6.52
CA MET A 275 -16.98 -25.67 -5.40
C MET A 275 -16.88 -24.16 -5.21
N THR A 276 -17.96 -23.54 -4.77
CA THR A 276 -17.93 -22.12 -4.36
C THR A 276 -17.21 -21.96 -3.03
N ASP A 277 -16.93 -20.73 -2.62
CA ASP A 277 -16.31 -20.46 -1.32
C ASP A 277 -17.22 -20.92 -0.17
N GLU A 278 -18.55 -20.74 -0.30
CA GLU A 278 -19.55 -21.17 0.67
C GLU A 278 -19.63 -22.71 0.76
N GLU A 279 -19.56 -23.41 -0.39
CA GLU A 279 -19.52 -24.88 -0.42
C GLU A 279 -18.22 -25.43 0.18
N MET A 280 -17.08 -24.77 -0.07
CA MET A 280 -15.81 -25.13 0.55
C MET A 280 -15.85 -24.90 2.06
N HIS A 281 -16.41 -23.78 2.53
CA HIS A 281 -16.60 -23.55 3.96
C HIS A 281 -17.54 -24.59 4.58
N ALA A 282 -18.65 -24.91 3.93
CA ALA A 282 -19.57 -25.96 4.36
C ALA A 282 -18.89 -27.35 4.44
N LEU A 283 -17.93 -27.63 3.54
CA LEU A 283 -17.11 -28.83 3.60
C LEU A 283 -16.21 -28.85 4.84
N TYR A 284 -15.51 -27.75 5.15
CA TYR A 284 -14.68 -27.65 6.36
C TYR A 284 -15.51 -27.74 7.65
N CYS A 285 -16.75 -27.22 7.65
CA CYS A 285 -17.66 -27.26 8.80
C CYS A 285 -18.55 -28.50 8.85
N HIS A 286 -18.45 -29.43 7.89
CA HIS A 286 -19.36 -30.57 7.77
C HIS A 286 -19.27 -31.51 8.98
N PRO A 287 -20.40 -31.93 9.59
CA PRO A 287 -20.40 -32.76 10.83
C PRO A 287 -19.62 -34.06 10.77
N LYS A 288 -19.48 -34.63 9.57
CA LYS A 288 -18.73 -35.86 9.33
C LYS A 288 -17.24 -35.61 9.03
N ILE A 289 -16.81 -34.38 8.84
CA ILE A 289 -15.40 -34.02 8.68
C ILE A 289 -14.86 -33.68 10.08
N SER A 290 -13.83 -34.36 10.51
CA SER A 290 -13.34 -34.29 11.89
C SER A 290 -11.95 -33.66 12.06
N ALA A 291 -11.13 -33.68 11.01
CA ALA A 291 -9.79 -33.08 10.98
C ALA A 291 -9.35 -32.82 9.55
N PHE A 292 -8.42 -31.91 9.39
CA PHE A 292 -7.71 -31.63 8.15
C PHE A 292 -6.31 -32.25 8.18
N VAL A 293 -5.85 -32.85 7.10
CA VAL A 293 -4.51 -33.41 7.00
C VAL A 293 -3.82 -32.99 5.72
N THR A 294 -2.58 -32.54 5.81
CA THR A 294 -1.73 -32.29 4.66
C THR A 294 -0.26 -32.52 5.02
N LEU A 295 0.40 -33.31 4.20
CA LEU A 295 1.82 -33.60 4.35
C LEU A 295 2.64 -32.95 3.24
N THR A 296 2.27 -31.73 2.87
CA THR A 296 2.92 -30.93 1.84
C THR A 296 4.41 -30.69 2.15
N HIS A 297 5.24 -30.64 1.11
CA HIS A 297 6.67 -30.34 1.23
C HIS A 297 6.98 -28.86 1.43
N GLY A 298 5.99 -27.97 1.26
CA GLY A 298 6.10 -26.54 1.47
C GLY A 298 4.94 -25.77 0.86
N GLU A 299 4.58 -24.66 1.47
CA GLU A 299 3.53 -23.74 1.04
C GLU A 299 4.02 -22.30 1.08
N GLY A 300 3.63 -21.48 0.12
CA GLY A 300 3.85 -20.04 0.22
C GLY A 300 3.08 -19.43 1.39
N PHE A 301 1.80 -19.84 1.56
CA PHE A 301 0.96 -19.51 2.72
C PHE A 301 0.17 -20.75 3.18
N GLY A 302 -0.54 -21.42 2.29
CA GLY A 302 -1.34 -22.59 2.59
C GLY A 302 -2.82 -22.27 2.80
N LEU A 303 -3.49 -21.65 1.83
CA LEU A 303 -4.91 -21.24 1.93
C LEU A 303 -5.83 -22.37 2.43
N PRO A 304 -5.82 -23.61 1.89
CA PRO A 304 -6.69 -24.67 2.39
C PRO A 304 -6.44 -25.05 3.86
N ILE A 305 -5.20 -24.90 4.34
CA ILE A 305 -4.82 -25.14 5.74
C ILE A 305 -5.38 -24.02 6.63
N PHE A 306 -5.27 -22.79 6.17
CA PHE A 306 -5.78 -21.61 6.85
C PHE A 306 -7.32 -21.65 6.95
N GLU A 307 -7.99 -21.97 5.83
CA GLU A 307 -9.45 -22.16 5.75
C GLU A 307 -9.95 -23.24 6.72
N ALA A 308 -9.27 -24.37 6.78
CA ALA A 308 -9.58 -25.43 7.75
C ALA A 308 -9.40 -24.93 9.20
N ALA A 309 -8.30 -24.23 9.50
CA ALA A 309 -7.98 -23.77 10.84
C ALA A 309 -9.00 -22.74 11.37
N TYR A 310 -9.34 -21.72 10.57
CA TYR A 310 -10.34 -20.74 11.02
C TYR A 310 -11.79 -21.25 10.97
N SER A 311 -12.05 -22.34 10.23
CA SER A 311 -13.32 -23.08 10.26
C SER A 311 -13.44 -24.09 11.42
N THR A 312 -12.61 -23.96 12.46
CA THR A 312 -12.59 -24.81 13.67
C THR A 312 -12.16 -26.26 13.45
N LEU A 313 -11.56 -26.59 12.30
CA LEU A 313 -11.14 -27.94 12.00
C LEU A 313 -9.72 -28.20 12.52
N PRO A 314 -9.49 -29.30 13.30
CA PRO A 314 -8.14 -29.70 13.70
C PRO A 314 -7.22 -29.92 12.50
N VAL A 315 -5.99 -29.41 12.57
CA VAL A 315 -5.02 -29.49 11.46
C VAL A 315 -3.86 -30.41 11.84
N VAL A 316 -3.57 -31.39 10.99
CA VAL A 316 -2.36 -32.21 10.98
C VAL A 316 -1.52 -31.77 9.78
N ALA A 317 -0.35 -31.19 10.00
CA ALA A 317 0.45 -30.62 8.90
C ALA A 317 1.96 -30.73 9.15
N THR A 318 2.74 -30.72 8.06
CA THR A 318 4.20 -30.58 8.13
C THR A 318 4.58 -29.27 8.80
N GLY A 319 5.47 -29.31 9.81
CA GLY A 319 5.87 -28.15 10.63
C GLY A 319 6.84 -27.20 9.93
N TRP A 320 6.59 -26.84 8.66
CA TRP A 320 7.50 -26.00 7.88
C TRP A 320 6.78 -25.14 6.87
N SER A 321 7.36 -23.95 6.58
CA SER A 321 6.98 -22.97 5.56
C SER A 321 5.83 -22.02 5.94
N GLY A 322 5.13 -21.45 4.95
CA GLY A 322 4.22 -20.32 5.13
C GLY A 322 3.04 -20.55 6.07
N GLN A 323 2.59 -21.80 6.24
CA GLN A 323 1.51 -22.11 7.18
C GLN A 323 1.86 -21.86 8.65
N LEU A 324 3.11 -21.72 8.99
CA LEU A 324 3.52 -21.43 10.38
C LEU A 324 3.10 -20.03 10.82
N ASP A 325 2.88 -19.10 9.90
CA ASP A 325 2.44 -17.74 10.22
C ASP A 325 1.09 -17.73 10.98
N PHE A 326 0.25 -18.74 10.79
CA PHE A 326 -1.06 -18.84 11.44
C PHE A 326 -1.25 -20.12 12.30
N LEU A 327 -0.40 -21.14 12.13
CA LEU A 327 -0.44 -22.37 12.94
C LEU A 327 0.42 -22.30 14.21
N VAL A 328 1.27 -21.28 14.33
CA VAL A 328 2.02 -20.98 15.55
C VAL A 328 1.43 -19.71 16.16
N ASP A 329 1.19 -19.72 17.47
CA ASP A 329 0.66 -18.54 18.15
C ASP A 329 1.74 -17.49 18.46
N THR A 330 1.31 -16.36 19.00
CA THR A 330 2.22 -15.24 19.35
C THR A 330 3.23 -15.57 20.43
N ASN A 331 3.04 -16.67 21.18
CA ASN A 331 3.99 -17.18 22.17
C ASN A 331 4.98 -18.18 21.58
N GLY A 332 4.84 -18.53 20.30
CA GLY A 332 5.64 -19.53 19.60
C GLY A 332 5.19 -20.97 19.86
N GLU A 333 3.96 -21.17 20.34
CA GLU A 333 3.42 -22.51 20.59
C GLU A 333 2.63 -23.03 19.38
N ASP A 334 2.81 -24.33 19.09
CA ASP A 334 2.07 -25.01 18.04
C ASP A 334 0.58 -25.11 18.37
N THR A 335 -0.27 -24.58 17.48
CA THR A 335 -1.74 -24.72 17.57
C THR A 335 -2.28 -25.84 16.68
N PHE A 336 -1.43 -26.74 16.19
CA PHE A 336 -1.76 -27.84 15.29
C PHE A 336 -1.05 -29.13 15.69
N TYR A 337 -1.34 -30.24 15.04
CA TYR A 337 -0.60 -31.50 15.19
C TYR A 337 0.61 -31.43 14.24
N ASN A 338 1.76 -31.11 14.83
CA ASN A 338 2.98 -30.79 14.11
C ASN A 338 3.72 -32.06 13.67
N VAL A 339 3.80 -32.29 12.37
CA VAL A 339 4.55 -33.40 11.77
C VAL A 339 6.00 -33.01 11.57
N ALA A 340 6.91 -33.73 12.22
CA ALA A 340 8.34 -33.55 12.07
C ALA A 340 8.81 -33.87 10.64
N PHE A 341 9.86 -33.19 10.20
CA PHE A 341 10.38 -33.26 8.83
C PHE A 341 11.91 -33.25 8.78
N ASP A 342 12.44 -33.61 7.63
CA ASP A 342 13.84 -33.40 7.28
C ASP A 342 13.91 -32.53 6.00
N LEU A 343 14.86 -31.58 5.95
CA LEU A 343 15.10 -30.84 4.72
C LEU A 343 15.92 -31.72 3.75
N GLY A 344 15.45 -31.83 2.52
CA GLY A 344 16.11 -32.57 1.47
C GLY A 344 15.97 -31.91 0.11
N PRO A 345 16.82 -32.29 -0.86
CA PRO A 345 16.79 -31.70 -2.19
C PRO A 345 15.45 -31.98 -2.89
N ILE A 346 14.99 -31.02 -3.69
CA ILE A 346 13.81 -31.22 -4.54
C ILE A 346 14.09 -32.30 -5.57
N PRO A 347 13.10 -33.14 -5.91
CA PRO A 347 13.25 -34.15 -6.95
C PRO A 347 13.35 -33.48 -8.32
N LYS A 348 14.09 -34.09 -9.25
CA LYS A 348 14.34 -33.52 -10.59
C LYS A 348 13.07 -33.21 -11.37
N GLU A 349 12.03 -34.04 -11.15
CA GLU A 349 10.73 -33.91 -11.79
C GLU A 349 9.95 -32.67 -11.30
N ALA A 350 10.33 -32.09 -10.16
CA ALA A 350 9.73 -30.89 -9.60
C ALA A 350 10.52 -29.61 -9.95
N VAL A 351 11.70 -29.76 -10.56
CA VAL A 351 12.48 -28.61 -11.03
C VAL A 351 11.71 -27.91 -12.15
N TRP A 352 11.51 -26.63 -11.99
CA TRP A 352 10.89 -25.78 -12.99
C TRP A 352 11.84 -24.61 -13.27
N LYS A 353 12.39 -24.62 -14.49
CA LYS A 353 13.39 -23.64 -14.91
C LYS A 353 12.93 -22.22 -14.57
N ASP A 354 13.84 -21.44 -13.98
CA ASP A 354 13.65 -20.05 -13.57
C ASP A 354 12.53 -19.84 -12.51
N VAL A 355 12.02 -20.90 -11.88
CA VAL A 355 10.99 -20.84 -10.81
C VAL A 355 11.39 -21.70 -9.62
N ILE A 356 11.57 -23.00 -9.80
CA ILE A 356 12.01 -23.95 -8.76
C ILE A 356 13.38 -24.48 -9.15
N ARG A 357 14.43 -23.99 -8.48
CA ARG A 357 15.81 -24.27 -8.83
C ARG A 357 16.27 -25.62 -8.29
N GLU A 358 17.02 -26.37 -9.10
CA GLU A 358 17.76 -27.54 -8.64
C GLU A 358 18.75 -27.16 -7.53
N GLY A 359 18.84 -27.99 -6.49
CA GLY A 359 19.70 -27.74 -5.32
C GLY A 359 19.03 -26.95 -4.19
N THR A 360 17.81 -26.44 -4.37
CA THR A 360 16.98 -25.98 -3.26
C THR A 360 16.34 -27.17 -2.54
N MET A 361 15.84 -26.94 -1.32
CA MET A 361 15.31 -28.02 -0.48
C MET A 361 13.83 -27.83 -0.22
N TRP A 362 13.16 -28.98 0.03
CA TRP A 362 11.83 -29.11 0.59
C TRP A 362 11.85 -29.76 1.96
N ALA A 363 10.79 -29.58 2.72
CA ALA A 363 10.56 -30.39 3.92
C ALA A 363 9.94 -31.74 3.53
N TYR A 364 10.62 -32.79 3.92
CA TYR A 364 10.13 -34.17 3.78
C TYR A 364 9.56 -34.62 5.13
N PRO A 365 8.22 -34.70 5.29
CA PRO A 365 7.61 -35.15 6.53
C PRO A 365 8.06 -36.59 6.84
N ARG A 366 8.37 -36.82 8.12
CA ARG A 366 8.74 -38.16 8.59
C ARG A 366 7.51 -39.04 8.72
N GLU A 367 7.52 -40.20 8.06
CA GLU A 367 6.43 -41.14 8.05
C GLU A 367 5.89 -41.46 9.44
N GLN A 368 6.79 -41.86 10.36
CA GLN A 368 6.42 -42.22 11.71
C GLN A 368 5.75 -41.07 12.45
N SER A 369 6.28 -39.85 12.34
CA SER A 369 5.68 -38.66 12.94
C SER A 369 4.30 -38.34 12.32
N ALA A 370 4.14 -38.49 11.00
CA ALA A 370 2.85 -38.28 10.35
C ALA A 370 1.77 -39.22 10.86
N LYS A 371 2.09 -40.52 10.97
CA LYS A 371 1.19 -41.54 11.53
C LYS A 371 0.84 -41.26 13.00
N GLU A 372 1.84 -40.93 13.81
CA GLU A 372 1.65 -40.57 15.23
C GLU A 372 0.74 -39.35 15.40
N GLN A 373 0.96 -38.30 14.62
CA GLN A 373 0.16 -37.06 14.70
C GLN A 373 -1.28 -37.26 14.22
N MET A 374 -1.50 -38.07 13.16
CA MET A 374 -2.83 -38.46 12.73
C MET A 374 -3.54 -39.32 13.80
N ARG A 375 -2.84 -40.30 14.39
CA ARG A 375 -3.35 -41.14 15.48
C ARG A 375 -3.70 -40.29 16.71
N LEU A 376 -2.81 -39.41 17.13
CA LEU A 376 -3.05 -38.49 18.25
C LEU A 376 -4.29 -37.63 18.02
N CYS A 377 -4.45 -37.11 16.80
CA CYS A 377 -5.64 -36.32 16.42
C CYS A 377 -6.94 -37.17 16.49
N TYR A 378 -6.89 -38.42 16.07
CA TYR A 378 -8.03 -39.32 16.11
C TYR A 378 -8.41 -39.71 17.55
N ASP A 379 -7.41 -40.07 18.37
CA ASP A 379 -7.58 -40.51 19.75
C ASP A 379 -7.92 -39.39 20.74
N ASP A 380 -7.68 -38.14 20.35
CA ASP A 380 -7.92 -37.02 21.23
C ASP A 380 -9.40 -36.86 21.58
N ASN A 381 -9.69 -36.57 22.85
CA ASN A 381 -11.06 -36.44 23.32
C ASN A 381 -11.85 -35.39 22.53
N LYS A 382 -12.95 -35.79 21.90
CA LYS A 382 -13.77 -34.95 21.02
C LYS A 382 -14.12 -33.60 21.64
N LYS A 383 -14.50 -33.53 22.92
CA LYS A 383 -14.87 -32.28 23.59
C LYS A 383 -13.66 -31.36 23.81
N LYS A 384 -12.52 -31.93 24.24
CA LYS A 384 -11.28 -31.17 24.43
C LYS A 384 -10.75 -30.67 23.11
N ARG A 385 -10.75 -31.49 22.09
CA ARG A 385 -10.37 -31.15 20.70
C ARG A 385 -11.20 -30.01 20.19
N GLN A 386 -12.53 -30.10 20.22
CA GLN A 386 -13.42 -29.05 19.78
C GLN A 386 -13.20 -27.72 20.51
N ALA A 387 -13.03 -27.74 21.84
CA ALA A 387 -12.80 -26.53 22.62
C ALA A 387 -11.46 -25.85 22.25
N ARG A 388 -10.39 -26.64 22.09
CA ARG A 388 -9.08 -26.13 21.65
C ARG A 388 -9.14 -25.46 20.27
N TRP A 389 -9.77 -26.14 19.31
CA TRP A 389 -9.82 -25.66 17.93
C TRP A 389 -10.76 -24.49 17.74
N LYS A 390 -11.84 -24.44 18.51
CA LYS A 390 -12.71 -23.25 18.56
C LYS A 390 -11.94 -22.02 19.04
N LYS A 391 -11.16 -22.15 20.14
CA LYS A 391 -10.31 -21.07 20.65
C LYS A 391 -9.26 -20.63 19.61
N ASN A 392 -8.66 -21.58 18.90
CA ASN A 392 -7.70 -21.24 17.85
C ASN A 392 -8.38 -20.49 16.68
N ALA A 393 -9.56 -20.91 16.25
CA ALA A 393 -10.31 -20.22 15.21
C ALA A 393 -10.71 -18.80 15.64
N GLU A 394 -11.17 -18.62 16.89
CA GLU A 394 -11.46 -17.30 17.47
C GLU A 394 -10.21 -16.38 17.39
N ARG A 395 -9.04 -16.88 17.82
CA ARG A 395 -7.77 -16.15 17.68
C ARG A 395 -7.48 -15.76 16.23
N LEU A 396 -7.64 -16.67 15.28
CA LEU A 396 -7.39 -16.39 13.87
C LEU A 396 -8.35 -15.31 13.33
N HIS A 397 -9.62 -15.34 13.72
CA HIS A 397 -10.59 -14.33 13.34
C HIS A 397 -10.30 -12.95 13.98
N GLU A 398 -9.62 -12.90 15.13
CA GLU A 398 -9.19 -11.66 15.77
C GLU A 398 -7.89 -11.10 15.15
N GLU A 399 -6.92 -11.95 14.86
CA GLU A 399 -5.60 -11.54 14.35
C GLU A 399 -5.61 -11.25 12.84
N PHE A 400 -6.36 -12.03 12.05
CA PHE A 400 -6.37 -11.96 10.58
C PHE A 400 -7.68 -11.36 10.03
N THR A 401 -8.13 -10.25 10.62
CA THR A 401 -9.33 -9.55 10.14
C THR A 401 -9.11 -8.96 8.74
N THR A 402 -10.18 -8.80 7.99
CA THR A 402 -10.16 -8.15 6.67
C THR A 402 -9.57 -6.74 6.76
N GLU A 403 -9.99 -5.97 7.76
CA GLU A 403 -9.53 -4.60 7.99
C GLU A 403 -8.02 -4.54 8.23
N ASN A 404 -7.52 -5.41 9.12
CA ASN A 404 -6.09 -5.45 9.45
C ASN A 404 -5.25 -5.87 8.23
N GLN A 405 -5.65 -6.91 7.50
CA GLN A 405 -4.88 -7.39 6.35
C GLN A 405 -4.92 -6.40 5.18
N TYR A 406 -6.06 -5.74 4.94
CA TYR A 406 -6.14 -4.68 3.93
C TYR A 406 -5.30 -3.46 4.32
N ALA A 407 -5.32 -3.04 5.59
CA ALA A 407 -4.48 -1.94 6.06
C ALA A 407 -2.99 -2.25 5.89
N GLN A 408 -2.54 -3.45 6.29
CA GLN A 408 -1.15 -3.90 6.09
C GLN A 408 -0.78 -3.97 4.60
N PHE A 409 -1.71 -4.41 3.74
CA PHE A 409 -1.46 -4.47 2.30
C PHE A 409 -1.31 -3.07 1.70
N VAL A 410 -2.18 -2.14 2.05
CA VAL A 410 -2.11 -0.73 1.63
C VAL A 410 -0.80 -0.08 2.11
N GLU A 411 -0.38 -0.36 3.34
CA GLU A 411 0.92 0.05 3.85
C GLU A 411 2.06 -0.61 3.05
N GLY A 412 1.94 -1.88 2.74
CA GLY A 412 2.87 -2.60 1.87
C GLY A 412 3.01 -1.95 0.50
N VAL A 413 1.92 -1.46 -0.08
CA VAL A 413 1.89 -0.75 -1.38
C VAL A 413 2.53 0.64 -1.28
N LEU A 414 2.16 1.44 -0.30
CA LEU A 414 2.57 2.84 -0.18
C LEU A 414 3.89 3.03 0.59
N GLY A 415 4.22 2.11 1.50
CA GLY A 415 5.33 2.21 2.44
C GLY A 415 4.97 2.97 3.70
N VAL A 416 4.21 4.02 3.58
CA VAL A 416 3.59 4.74 4.68
C VAL A 416 2.18 5.07 4.25
N VAL A 417 1.19 4.66 5.03
CA VAL A 417 -0.20 5.06 4.78
C VAL A 417 -0.35 6.49 5.30
N PRO A 418 -0.79 7.41 4.45
CA PRO A 418 -1.05 8.77 4.89
C PRO A 418 -2.05 8.78 6.03
N LYS A 419 -1.73 9.48 7.11
CA LYS A 419 -2.66 9.69 8.23
C LYS A 419 -3.78 10.57 7.72
N GLN A 420 -5.01 10.11 7.85
CA GLN A 420 -6.19 10.94 7.61
C GLN A 420 -6.38 11.88 8.81
N ILE A 421 -6.63 13.15 8.54
CA ILE A 421 -7.08 14.10 9.55
C ILE A 421 -8.49 14.56 9.17
N ASP A 422 -9.38 14.62 10.13
CA ASP A 422 -10.71 15.10 9.89
C ASP A 422 -10.71 16.62 9.69
N MET A 423 -11.57 17.12 8.81
CA MET A 423 -11.68 18.55 8.52
C MET A 423 -11.94 19.37 9.81
N GLU A 424 -12.65 18.79 10.77
CA GLU A 424 -12.95 19.42 12.07
C GLU A 424 -11.68 19.69 12.89
N ASP A 425 -10.66 18.83 12.77
CA ASP A 425 -9.40 18.92 13.51
C ASP A 425 -8.40 19.92 12.92
N ILE A 426 -8.69 20.51 11.75
CA ILE A 426 -7.86 21.58 11.19
C ILE A 426 -8.17 22.88 11.92
N PRO A 427 -7.14 23.54 12.50
CA PRO A 427 -7.30 24.87 13.09
C PRO A 427 -7.71 25.92 12.05
N LYS A 428 -8.17 27.06 12.54
CA LYS A 428 -8.44 28.22 11.70
C LYS A 428 -7.16 28.73 11.02
N ILE A 429 -7.27 29.13 9.76
CA ILE A 429 -6.16 29.58 8.90
C ILE A 429 -6.38 31.04 8.53
N SER A 430 -5.35 31.88 8.72
CA SER A 430 -5.36 33.25 8.25
C SER A 430 -4.48 33.40 7.01
N ILE A 431 -5.08 33.85 5.92
CA ILE A 431 -4.42 34.13 4.65
C ILE A 431 -4.14 35.64 4.60
N ILE A 432 -2.88 36.05 4.50
CA ILE A 432 -2.48 37.45 4.54
C ILE A 432 -2.10 37.90 3.14
N THR A 433 -2.77 38.95 2.65
CA THR A 433 -2.55 39.51 1.31
C THR A 433 -2.33 41.01 1.40
N SER A 434 -1.19 41.47 0.88
CA SER A 434 -0.93 42.87 0.64
C SER A 434 -1.49 43.30 -0.72
N VAL A 435 -2.20 44.40 -0.77
CA VAL A 435 -2.82 44.95 -1.99
C VAL A 435 -2.17 46.29 -2.30
N TYR A 436 -1.45 46.36 -3.45
CA TYR A 436 -0.87 47.58 -4.00
C TYR A 436 -0.67 47.42 -5.51
N ASP A 437 -1.20 48.35 -6.31
CA ASP A 437 -1.10 48.42 -7.79
C ASP A 437 -1.48 47.05 -8.45
N GLY A 438 -2.63 46.47 -8.00
CA GLY A 438 -3.04 45.11 -8.31
C GLY A 438 -4.34 45.01 -9.13
N ASP A 439 -4.81 46.10 -9.77
CA ASP A 439 -6.07 46.13 -10.52
C ASP A 439 -6.25 44.92 -11.49
N GLU A 440 -5.17 44.56 -12.16
CA GLU A 440 -5.16 43.46 -13.13
C GLU A 440 -5.33 42.07 -12.46
N TYR A 441 -4.86 41.93 -11.23
CA TYR A 441 -4.75 40.62 -10.55
C TYR A 441 -5.86 40.37 -9.52
N ILE A 442 -6.50 41.41 -8.97
CA ILE A 442 -7.35 41.32 -7.80
C ILE A 442 -8.58 40.41 -8.00
N ARG A 443 -9.30 40.50 -9.13
CA ARG A 443 -10.46 39.68 -9.38
C ARG A 443 -10.09 38.19 -9.61
N PRO A 444 -9.15 37.86 -10.53
CA PRO A 444 -8.67 36.49 -10.68
C PRO A 444 -8.10 35.89 -9.38
N PHE A 445 -7.43 36.69 -8.55
CA PHE A 445 -6.94 36.28 -7.24
C PHE A 445 -8.09 35.88 -6.30
N LEU A 446 -9.10 36.75 -6.18
CA LEU A 446 -10.26 36.46 -5.32
C LEU A 446 -11.05 35.25 -5.81
N GLU A 447 -11.17 35.04 -7.12
CA GLU A 447 -11.75 33.84 -7.70
C GLU A 447 -10.94 32.58 -7.33
N ASP A 448 -9.61 32.64 -7.37
CA ASP A 448 -8.73 31.53 -7.04
C ASP A 448 -8.74 31.19 -5.55
N ILE A 449 -8.64 32.18 -4.67
CA ILE A 449 -8.52 31.96 -3.25
C ILE A 449 -9.85 31.52 -2.60
N THR A 450 -10.99 32.09 -3.08
CA THR A 450 -12.32 31.75 -2.52
C THR A 450 -12.84 30.39 -2.95
N ARG A 451 -12.24 29.76 -3.98
CA ARG A 451 -12.57 28.39 -4.39
C ARG A 451 -11.76 27.32 -3.66
N GLN A 452 -10.76 27.69 -2.83
CA GLN A 452 -10.00 26.70 -2.07
C GLN A 452 -10.92 25.82 -1.22
N THR A 453 -10.65 24.52 -1.19
CA THR A 453 -11.52 23.49 -0.57
C THR A 453 -11.92 23.82 0.87
N VAL A 454 -11.04 24.45 1.63
CA VAL A 454 -11.24 24.80 3.06
C VAL A 454 -11.59 26.26 3.28
N PHE A 455 -11.71 27.09 2.22
CA PHE A 455 -11.85 28.54 2.37
C PHE A 455 -13.03 28.93 3.23
N LYS A 456 -14.22 28.40 2.89
CA LYS A 456 -15.47 28.80 3.53
C LYS A 456 -15.54 28.43 5.01
N ASP A 457 -14.99 27.26 5.36
CA ASP A 457 -15.19 26.67 6.68
C ASP A 457 -14.03 26.94 7.65
N LYS A 458 -12.81 27.17 7.12
CA LYS A 458 -11.59 27.23 7.92
C LYS A 458 -10.75 28.49 7.73
N CYS A 459 -11.00 29.30 6.68
CA CYS A 459 -10.13 30.41 6.35
C CYS A 459 -10.73 31.77 6.68
N GLU A 460 -9.84 32.69 7.08
CA GLU A 460 -10.05 34.13 6.95
C GLU A 460 -9.01 34.70 6.01
N LEU A 461 -9.43 35.53 5.07
CA LEU A 461 -8.57 36.25 4.13
C LEU A 461 -8.45 37.71 4.62
N ILE A 462 -7.26 38.09 5.06
CA ILE A 462 -6.94 39.43 5.55
C ILE A 462 -6.29 40.20 4.42
N MET A 463 -7.04 41.12 3.84
CA MET A 463 -6.62 41.96 2.73
C MET A 463 -6.26 43.36 3.23
N ILE A 464 -5.01 43.74 3.08
CA ILE A 464 -4.50 45.05 3.53
C ILE A 464 -4.15 45.86 2.29
N ASN A 465 -4.96 46.87 2.03
CA ASN A 465 -4.71 47.84 0.98
C ASN A 465 -3.71 48.88 1.48
N ALA A 466 -2.50 48.82 0.96
CA ALA A 466 -1.39 49.71 1.31
C ALA A 466 -1.48 51.07 0.56
N ASN A 467 -2.65 51.69 0.60
CA ASN A 467 -2.96 52.93 -0.11
C ASN A 467 -2.76 52.78 -1.64
N SER A 468 -3.28 51.69 -2.22
CA SER A 468 -3.17 51.43 -3.64
C SER A 468 -3.78 52.54 -4.48
N PRO A 469 -3.14 52.93 -5.59
CA PRO A 469 -3.69 53.94 -6.48
C PRO A 469 -4.83 53.47 -7.36
N GLY A 470 -5.08 52.14 -7.42
CA GLY A 470 -6.07 51.50 -8.27
C GLY A 470 -7.48 51.41 -7.66
N ASN A 471 -8.33 50.59 -8.28
CA ASN A 471 -9.73 50.39 -7.91
C ASN A 471 -9.98 49.06 -7.18
N GLU A 472 -8.96 48.43 -6.66
CA GLU A 472 -9.07 47.07 -6.01
C GLU A 472 -10.08 47.06 -4.87
N GLU A 473 -10.24 48.20 -4.17
CA GLU A 473 -11.17 48.32 -3.04
C GLU A 473 -12.61 47.98 -3.42
N GLU A 474 -13.09 48.44 -4.57
CA GLU A 474 -14.46 48.11 -5.04
C GLU A 474 -14.67 46.60 -5.20
N ILE A 475 -13.68 45.92 -5.80
CA ILE A 475 -13.72 44.47 -6.02
C ILE A 475 -13.60 43.71 -4.71
N ILE A 476 -12.73 44.15 -3.80
CA ILE A 476 -12.57 43.54 -2.46
C ILE A 476 -13.89 43.62 -1.70
N LEU A 477 -14.55 44.78 -1.68
CA LEU A 477 -15.82 44.98 -1.00
C LEU A 477 -16.96 44.13 -1.61
N GLU A 478 -16.95 43.94 -2.96
CA GLU A 478 -17.86 43.01 -3.61
C GLU A 478 -17.72 41.58 -3.06
N TYR A 479 -16.49 41.10 -2.92
CA TYR A 479 -16.21 39.74 -2.39
C TYR A 479 -16.42 39.65 -0.89
N GLN A 480 -16.13 40.69 -0.11
CA GLN A 480 -16.45 40.76 1.31
C GLN A 480 -17.95 40.63 1.56
N ASN A 481 -18.78 41.23 0.71
CA ASN A 481 -20.24 41.04 0.78
C ASN A 481 -20.69 39.61 0.44
N LYS A 482 -19.95 38.89 -0.41
CA LYS A 482 -20.21 37.48 -0.73
C LYS A 482 -19.75 36.53 0.37
N PHE A 483 -18.66 36.88 1.07
CA PHE A 483 -17.99 36.06 2.10
C PHE A 483 -17.74 36.91 3.38
N PRO A 484 -18.80 37.39 4.06
CA PRO A 484 -18.65 38.36 5.15
C PRO A 484 -17.93 37.79 6.37
N ASP A 485 -18.01 36.47 6.59
CA ASP A 485 -17.36 35.80 7.71
C ASP A 485 -15.90 35.42 7.40
N ASN A 486 -15.48 35.49 6.12
CA ASN A 486 -14.18 35.04 5.69
C ASN A 486 -13.24 36.16 5.23
N ILE A 487 -13.73 37.31 4.78
CA ILE A 487 -12.89 38.37 4.24
C ILE A 487 -12.86 39.57 5.20
N VAL A 488 -11.66 39.87 5.67
CA VAL A 488 -11.35 41.01 6.53
C VAL A 488 -10.56 42.01 5.71
N TYR A 489 -11.11 43.22 5.53
CA TYR A 489 -10.47 44.28 4.73
C TYR A 489 -10.00 45.43 5.62
N LYS A 490 -8.79 45.94 5.34
CA LYS A 490 -8.24 47.13 5.96
C LYS A 490 -7.51 47.99 4.93
N LYS A 491 -7.83 49.26 4.86
CA LYS A 491 -7.10 50.25 4.08
C LYS A 491 -6.15 51.06 4.98
N LEU A 492 -4.94 51.30 4.50
CA LEU A 492 -3.93 52.16 5.13
C LEU A 492 -3.92 53.54 4.49
N ASP A 493 -3.43 54.52 5.22
CA ASP A 493 -3.30 55.91 4.70
C ASP A 493 -2.05 56.13 3.83
N GLU A 494 -1.05 55.25 3.97
CA GLU A 494 0.21 55.24 3.23
C GLU A 494 0.72 53.82 3.00
N ASP A 495 1.62 53.61 2.05
CA ASP A 495 2.31 52.35 1.81
C ASP A 495 3.51 52.19 2.75
N PRO A 496 3.45 51.32 3.78
CA PRO A 496 4.57 51.10 4.67
C PRO A 496 5.58 50.05 4.15
N GLY A 497 5.37 49.52 2.95
CA GLY A 497 6.09 48.38 2.37
C GLY A 497 5.54 47.03 2.73
N ILE A 498 5.93 46.01 1.96
CA ILE A 498 5.32 44.65 1.98
C ILE A 498 5.42 43.96 3.35
N TYR A 499 6.58 44.01 4.02
CA TYR A 499 6.77 43.29 5.29
C TYR A 499 6.08 44.01 6.46
N SER A 500 6.03 45.35 6.48
CA SER A 500 5.20 46.10 7.43
C SER A 500 3.73 45.79 7.22
N THR A 501 3.26 45.68 5.99
CA THR A 501 1.88 45.30 5.65
C THR A 501 1.57 43.86 6.12
N TRP A 502 2.48 42.90 5.91
CA TRP A 502 2.31 41.54 6.42
C TRP A 502 2.31 41.49 7.95
N ASN A 503 3.15 42.27 8.61
CA ASN A 503 3.17 42.39 10.08
C ASN A 503 1.83 42.88 10.66
N ILE A 504 1.19 43.85 9.98
CA ILE A 504 -0.16 44.29 10.32
C ILE A 504 -1.16 43.13 10.14
N GLY A 505 -1.04 42.36 9.07
CA GLY A 505 -1.87 41.16 8.84
C GLY A 505 -1.69 40.10 9.91
N ILE A 506 -0.47 39.86 10.38
CA ILE A 506 -0.17 38.92 11.48
C ILE A 506 -0.83 39.38 12.79
N GLU A 507 -0.85 40.67 13.07
CA GLU A 507 -1.53 41.24 14.25
C GLU A 507 -3.05 41.06 14.17
N MET A 508 -3.63 41.17 12.99
CA MET A 508 -5.06 41.01 12.75
C MET A 508 -5.49 39.54 12.72
N ALA A 509 -4.58 38.62 12.41
CA ALA A 509 -4.85 37.21 12.23
C ALA A 509 -5.39 36.55 13.51
N THR A 510 -6.49 35.81 13.38
CA THR A 510 -7.10 35.02 14.47
C THR A 510 -6.85 33.52 14.30
N GLY A 511 -6.35 33.09 13.15
CA GLY A 511 -6.01 31.70 12.85
C GLY A 511 -4.73 31.25 13.56
N GLU A 512 -4.67 29.98 13.86
CA GLU A 512 -3.49 29.32 14.43
C GLU A 512 -2.41 29.11 13.35
N TYR A 513 -2.86 28.87 12.11
CA TYR A 513 -1.97 28.77 10.95
C TYR A 513 -2.06 30.03 10.10
N LEU A 514 -0.90 30.44 9.62
CA LEU A 514 -0.76 31.58 8.73
C LEU A 514 -0.21 31.14 7.36
N THR A 515 -0.66 31.79 6.32
CA THR A 515 -0.08 31.70 4.97
C THR A 515 -0.17 33.08 4.31
N ASN A 516 0.77 33.39 3.42
CA ASN A 516 0.63 34.55 2.55
C ASN A 516 0.08 34.13 1.18
N ALA A 517 -0.54 35.07 0.49
CA ALA A 517 -0.99 34.91 -0.88
C ALA A 517 -0.77 36.22 -1.64
N ASN A 518 0.07 36.18 -2.66
CA ASN A 518 0.32 37.31 -3.53
C ASN A 518 -0.77 37.43 -4.58
N LEU A 519 -1.07 38.65 -5.03
CA LEU A 519 -2.15 38.91 -5.99
C LEU A 519 -1.93 38.26 -7.37
N ASP A 520 -0.68 38.12 -7.77
CA ASP A 520 -0.26 37.60 -9.06
C ASP A 520 -0.03 36.11 -9.12
N ASP A 521 0.05 35.43 -7.97
CA ASP A 521 0.21 33.99 -7.87
C ASP A 521 -1.14 33.23 -7.79
N ARG A 522 -1.15 31.94 -8.10
CA ARG A 522 -2.33 31.07 -7.98
C ARG A 522 -1.98 29.81 -7.21
N LYS A 523 -3.01 29.18 -6.66
CA LYS A 523 -2.86 27.97 -5.84
C LYS A 523 -3.64 26.80 -6.45
N ALA A 524 -3.14 25.57 -6.30
CA ALA A 524 -3.96 24.37 -6.53
C ALA A 524 -5.21 24.43 -5.65
N ILE A 525 -6.34 23.95 -6.14
CA ILE A 525 -7.64 24.07 -5.45
C ILE A 525 -7.64 23.55 -3.98
N ASN A 526 -6.76 22.62 -3.66
CA ASN A 526 -6.58 22.02 -2.34
C ASN A 526 -5.27 22.45 -1.64
N SER A 527 -4.60 23.47 -2.14
CA SER A 527 -3.28 23.87 -1.63
C SER A 527 -3.31 24.20 -0.13
N ILE A 528 -4.24 25.05 0.30
CA ILE A 528 -4.37 25.48 1.70
C ILE A 528 -4.69 24.29 2.60
N GLU A 529 -5.60 23.43 2.18
CA GLU A 529 -5.96 22.18 2.87
C GLU A 529 -4.73 21.28 3.08
N ARG A 530 -3.94 21.09 2.02
CA ARG A 530 -2.76 20.22 2.06
C ARG A 530 -1.68 20.74 3.02
N HIS A 531 -1.41 22.02 2.98
CA HIS A 531 -0.45 22.63 3.90
C HIS A 531 -0.92 22.54 5.35
N ALA A 532 -2.20 22.83 5.62
CA ALA A 532 -2.77 22.77 6.96
C ALA A 532 -2.78 21.35 7.53
N ALA A 533 -3.14 20.36 6.70
CA ALA A 533 -3.09 18.95 7.08
C ALA A 533 -1.67 18.52 7.46
N GLU A 534 -0.67 18.94 6.69
CA GLU A 534 0.72 18.58 6.93
C GLU A 534 1.23 19.16 8.27
N LEU A 535 0.87 20.40 8.61
CA LEU A 535 1.16 21.00 9.91
C LEU A 535 0.43 20.29 11.06
N SER A 536 -0.85 19.95 10.88
CA SER A 536 -1.66 19.34 11.94
C SER A 536 -1.18 17.95 12.33
N ILE A 537 -0.60 17.20 11.38
CA ILE A 537 -0.09 15.84 11.62
C ILE A 537 1.31 15.86 12.23
N ASN A 538 2.11 16.87 11.93
CA ASN A 538 3.49 17.00 12.40
C ASN A 538 3.57 18.17 13.40
N GLU A 539 3.23 17.88 14.65
CA GLU A 539 3.18 18.89 15.70
C GLU A 539 4.53 19.57 15.96
N GLU A 540 5.64 18.88 15.68
CA GLU A 540 6.99 19.39 15.81
C GLU A 540 7.43 20.33 14.65
N ILE A 541 6.65 20.41 13.58
CA ILE A 541 6.96 21.25 12.40
C ILE A 541 6.28 22.60 12.54
N ASP A 542 7.07 23.65 12.40
CA ASP A 542 6.60 25.03 12.49
C ASP A 542 6.17 25.62 11.13
N LEU A 543 6.77 25.14 10.03
CA LEU A 543 6.49 25.63 8.68
C LEU A 543 6.54 24.51 7.63
N VAL A 544 5.59 24.54 6.70
CA VAL A 544 5.56 23.65 5.52
C VAL A 544 5.58 24.44 4.22
N TYR A 545 6.14 23.83 3.18
CA TYR A 545 6.22 24.37 1.83
C TYR A 545 6.14 23.27 0.77
N ALA A 546 5.81 23.65 -0.47
CA ALA A 546 5.67 22.72 -1.59
C ALA A 546 6.31 23.27 -2.86
N ASP A 547 6.48 22.41 -3.88
CA ASP A 547 6.93 22.83 -5.20
C ASP A 547 5.86 23.68 -5.91
N MET A 548 6.30 24.54 -6.86
CA MET A 548 5.43 25.44 -7.61
C MET A 548 5.72 25.38 -9.11
N LEU A 549 4.68 25.40 -9.92
CA LEU A 549 4.80 25.66 -11.36
C LEU A 549 5.23 27.12 -11.58
N ILE A 550 5.84 27.42 -12.74
CA ILE A 550 6.26 28.77 -13.13
C ILE A 550 5.64 29.11 -14.47
N THR A 551 4.88 30.20 -14.53
CA THR A 551 4.35 30.76 -15.77
C THR A 551 4.91 32.15 -16.05
N ASP A 552 4.97 32.53 -17.34
CA ASP A 552 5.30 33.87 -17.80
C ASP A 552 4.05 34.66 -18.26
N GLN A 553 2.87 34.08 -18.06
CA GLN A 553 1.59 34.68 -18.45
C GLN A 553 0.78 35.08 -17.22
N PRO A 554 0.33 36.36 -17.15
CA PRO A 554 -0.48 36.80 -16.02
C PRO A 554 -1.84 36.10 -16.00
N ASN A 555 -2.41 35.95 -14.80
CA ASN A 555 -3.76 35.47 -14.56
C ASN A 555 -4.10 34.07 -15.09
N GLU A 556 -3.09 33.26 -15.44
CA GLU A 556 -3.33 31.84 -15.66
C GLU A 556 -3.81 31.14 -14.39
N VAL A 557 -4.59 30.10 -14.54
CA VAL A 557 -5.07 29.28 -13.43
C VAL A 557 -4.22 28.03 -13.27
N TYR A 558 -4.13 27.50 -12.06
CA TYR A 558 -3.31 26.32 -11.75
C TYR A 558 -3.65 25.12 -12.65
N GLU A 559 -4.93 24.86 -12.92
CA GLU A 559 -5.40 23.70 -13.70
C GLU A 559 -5.17 23.85 -15.21
N LYS A 560 -4.95 25.09 -15.68
CA LYS A 560 -4.75 25.38 -17.11
C LYS A 560 -3.75 26.53 -17.27
N ASN A 561 -2.52 26.20 -17.53
CA ASN A 561 -1.41 27.13 -17.67
C ASN A 561 -0.44 26.72 -18.77
N SER A 562 0.46 27.64 -19.14
CA SER A 562 1.46 27.50 -20.19
C SER A 562 2.86 27.13 -19.68
N CYS A 563 3.00 26.70 -18.43
CA CYS A 563 4.29 26.44 -17.79
C CYS A 563 5.13 25.35 -18.49
N ASN A 564 4.50 24.46 -19.28
CA ASN A 564 5.18 23.32 -19.96
C ASN A 564 6.07 22.49 -19.03
N GLY A 565 5.67 22.34 -17.75
CA GLY A 565 6.40 21.60 -16.74
C GLY A 565 7.54 22.37 -16.07
N ARG A 566 7.75 23.66 -16.40
CA ARG A 566 8.70 24.52 -15.70
C ARG A 566 8.23 24.73 -14.27
N ARG A 567 9.12 24.45 -13.30
CA ARG A 567 8.77 24.50 -11.88
C ARG A 567 9.96 24.82 -11.00
N TYR A 568 9.70 25.36 -9.83
CA TYR A 568 10.59 25.29 -8.69
C TYR A 568 10.48 23.89 -8.09
N ASN A 569 11.62 23.20 -7.99
CA ASN A 569 11.78 21.92 -7.32
C ASN A 569 12.68 22.15 -6.10
N PHE A 570 12.05 22.52 -4.99
CA PHE A 570 12.77 22.84 -3.77
C PHE A 570 13.39 21.59 -3.13
N PRO A 571 14.60 21.70 -2.55
CA PRO A 571 15.17 20.59 -1.81
C PRO A 571 14.40 20.34 -0.49
N PRO A 572 14.54 19.14 0.12
CA PRO A 572 14.11 18.91 1.49
C PRO A 572 14.77 19.89 2.46
N PHE A 573 14.05 20.18 3.57
CA PHE A 573 14.56 21.13 4.54
C PHE A 573 15.87 20.66 5.19
N SER A 574 16.83 21.55 5.17
CA SER A 574 17.98 21.61 6.07
C SER A 574 18.38 23.08 6.19
N LEU A 575 19.03 23.45 7.31
CA LEU A 575 19.49 24.82 7.48
C LEU A 575 20.49 25.23 6.38
N GLU A 576 21.34 24.30 5.94
CA GLU A 576 22.29 24.53 4.85
C GLU A 576 21.59 24.78 3.51
N ASN A 577 20.53 24.04 3.21
CA ASN A 577 19.73 24.28 2.01
C ASN A 577 19.01 25.65 2.09
N LEU A 578 18.47 26.00 3.27
CA LEU A 578 17.79 27.27 3.47
C LEU A 578 18.74 28.48 3.33
N LYS A 579 20.02 28.35 3.71
CA LYS A 579 21.03 29.35 3.46
C LYS A 579 21.32 29.59 1.98
N MET A 580 21.13 28.56 1.15
CA MET A 580 21.40 28.64 -0.29
C MET A 580 20.20 29.10 -1.10
N VAL A 581 18.98 28.83 -0.64
CA VAL A 581 17.74 29.17 -1.36
C VAL A 581 16.57 29.37 -0.39
N ASN A 582 15.76 30.38 -0.64
CA ASN A 582 14.50 30.60 0.08
C ASN A 582 13.47 29.54 -0.36
N MET A 583 13.48 28.37 0.30
CA MET A 583 12.60 27.25 -0.06
C MET A 583 11.11 27.50 0.23
N PRO A 584 10.70 28.21 1.31
CA PRO A 584 9.30 28.55 1.53
C PRO A 584 8.69 29.43 0.44
N HIS A 585 9.49 30.31 -0.15
CA HIS A 585 9.14 31.14 -1.30
C HIS A 585 7.74 31.78 -1.21
N ALA A 586 6.92 31.65 -2.27
CA ALA A 586 5.62 32.33 -2.38
C ALA A 586 4.43 31.55 -1.79
N SER A 587 4.63 30.39 -1.24
CA SER A 587 3.50 29.56 -0.76
C SER A 587 3.79 28.75 0.50
N PRO A 588 4.39 29.34 1.55
CA PRO A 588 4.52 28.68 2.83
C PRO A 588 3.21 28.69 3.62
N MET A 589 3.08 27.74 4.55
CA MET A 589 2.16 27.85 5.68
C MET A 589 2.91 27.56 6.97
N TRP A 590 2.64 28.35 8.01
CA TRP A 590 3.38 28.26 9.26
C TRP A 590 2.48 28.46 10.48
N ARG A 591 2.94 28.00 11.65
CA ARG A 591 2.27 28.26 12.93
C ARG A 591 2.46 29.72 13.33
N LYS A 592 1.39 30.37 13.78
CA LYS A 592 1.44 31.75 14.25
C LYS A 592 2.44 31.96 15.39
N GLU A 593 2.65 30.94 16.22
CA GLU A 593 3.61 30.94 17.32
C GLU A 593 5.07 31.27 16.89
N ILE A 594 5.42 31.06 15.64
CA ILE A 594 6.74 31.43 15.10
C ILE A 594 7.04 32.91 15.35
N HIS A 595 6.02 33.77 15.24
CA HIS A 595 6.16 35.19 15.44
C HIS A 595 6.23 35.60 16.93
N GLU A 596 5.69 34.77 17.83
CA GLU A 596 5.84 34.96 19.26
C GLU A 596 7.25 34.55 19.73
N LYS A 597 7.80 33.50 19.17
CA LYS A 597 9.11 32.94 19.52
C LYS A 597 10.29 33.74 18.89
N TYR A 598 10.14 34.09 17.62
CA TYR A 598 11.27 34.63 16.82
C TYR A 598 11.03 36.04 16.30
N GLY A 599 9.91 36.66 16.63
CA GLY A 599 9.55 38.03 16.18
C GLY A 599 8.92 38.04 14.77
N LYS A 600 8.56 39.23 14.33
CA LYS A 600 7.91 39.46 13.04
C LYS A 600 8.94 39.63 11.91
N PHE A 601 8.45 39.87 10.68
CA PHE A 601 9.31 40.22 9.55
C PHE A 601 10.07 41.51 9.80
N ASP A 602 11.34 41.56 9.43
CA ASP A 602 12.16 42.76 9.52
C ASP A 602 11.81 43.69 8.33
N ASP A 603 11.12 44.78 8.62
CA ASP A 603 10.53 45.70 7.65
C ASP A 603 11.55 46.66 6.98
N LYS A 604 12.81 46.57 7.38
CA LYS A 604 13.89 47.27 6.68
C LYS A 604 14.17 46.71 5.28
N TYR A 605 13.83 45.39 5.08
CA TYR A 605 14.00 44.72 3.79
C TYR A 605 12.84 45.00 2.84
N LYS A 606 13.13 45.00 1.54
CA LYS A 606 12.12 45.14 0.48
C LYS A 606 11.80 43.83 -0.25
N SER A 607 12.75 42.90 -0.26
CA SER A 607 12.61 41.62 -0.96
C SER A 607 13.09 40.39 -0.19
N ALA A 608 14.06 40.53 0.71
CA ALA A 608 14.68 39.38 1.41
C ALA A 608 14.15 39.18 2.86
N GLY A 609 13.13 39.89 3.29
CA GLY A 609 12.67 39.87 4.67
C GLY A 609 11.97 38.57 5.07
N ASP A 610 11.33 37.84 4.12
CA ASP A 610 10.80 36.52 4.34
C ASP A 610 11.94 35.49 4.51
N TRP A 611 12.95 35.53 3.66
CA TRP A 611 14.10 34.65 3.78
C TRP A 611 14.87 34.88 5.09
N GLU A 612 15.03 36.16 5.49
CA GLU A 612 15.61 36.53 6.79
C GLU A 612 14.83 35.94 7.95
N MET A 613 13.51 36.07 7.94
CA MET A 613 12.63 35.53 8.97
C MET A 613 12.77 34.01 9.10
N TRP A 614 12.79 33.31 7.97
CA TRP A 614 12.91 31.86 7.97
C TRP A 614 14.29 31.40 8.44
N LEU A 615 15.36 32.06 8.03
CA LEU A 615 16.71 31.78 8.53
C LEU A 615 16.85 32.08 10.02
N ARG A 616 16.26 33.16 10.52
CA ARG A 616 16.24 33.53 11.93
C ARG A 616 15.52 32.45 12.76
N ALA A 617 14.39 32.02 12.35
CA ALA A 617 13.63 30.96 13.03
C ALA A 617 14.37 29.61 13.00
N ALA A 618 14.83 29.18 11.81
CA ALA A 618 15.50 27.91 11.62
C ALA A 618 16.84 27.82 12.37
N SER A 619 17.65 28.90 12.41
CA SER A 619 18.89 28.93 13.17
C SER A 619 18.70 28.88 14.68
N GLN A 620 17.49 29.13 15.17
CA GLN A 620 17.11 29.02 16.58
C GLN A 620 16.33 27.74 16.89
N GLY A 621 16.26 26.77 15.94
CA GLY A 621 15.72 25.45 16.16
C GLY A 621 14.30 25.21 15.62
N SER A 622 13.71 26.18 14.90
CA SER A 622 12.44 25.95 14.18
C SER A 622 12.61 24.90 13.08
N LEU A 623 11.67 23.97 12.96
CA LEU A 623 11.72 22.88 12.00
C LEU A 623 10.73 23.14 10.86
N PHE A 624 11.24 22.97 9.64
CA PHE A 624 10.44 23.11 8.43
C PHE A 624 10.33 21.77 7.71
N LYS A 625 9.29 21.62 6.88
CA LYS A 625 9.06 20.40 6.12
C LYS A 625 8.57 20.70 4.71
N LYS A 626 9.17 20.04 3.73
CA LYS A 626 8.66 20.02 2.37
C LYS A 626 7.51 19.02 2.27
N ILE A 627 6.44 19.39 1.59
CA ILE A 627 5.40 18.47 1.15
C ILE A 627 5.94 17.75 -0.10
N GLU A 628 6.29 16.47 0.06
CA GLU A 628 6.99 15.73 -0.98
C GLU A 628 6.06 15.32 -2.13
N ASN A 629 6.58 15.38 -3.35
CA ASN A 629 5.92 14.92 -4.57
C ASN A 629 4.60 15.64 -4.91
N GLU A 630 4.36 16.82 -4.35
CA GLU A 630 3.20 17.65 -4.67
C GLU A 630 3.63 19.02 -5.15
N ILE A 631 2.94 19.52 -6.16
CA ILE A 631 3.08 20.86 -6.68
C ILE A 631 1.80 21.58 -6.31
N LEU A 632 1.88 22.62 -5.47
CA LEU A 632 0.68 23.20 -4.85
C LEU A 632 0.48 24.68 -5.20
N GLY A 633 1.30 25.24 -6.08
CA GLY A 633 1.18 26.63 -6.52
C GLY A 633 1.57 26.82 -7.97
N LEU A 634 1.15 27.95 -8.53
CA LEU A 634 1.54 28.49 -9.82
C LEU A 634 2.09 29.90 -9.60
N TYR A 635 3.39 30.04 -9.73
CA TYR A 635 4.12 31.29 -9.59
C TYR A 635 4.15 32.03 -10.92
N TYR A 636 3.71 33.27 -10.94
CA TYR A 636 3.86 34.15 -12.11
C TYR A 636 5.19 34.86 -12.06
N PHE A 637 6.03 34.58 -13.05
CA PHE A 637 7.31 35.32 -13.21
C PHE A 637 7.02 36.70 -13.76
N ASN A 638 6.59 37.61 -12.88
CA ASN A 638 6.17 38.96 -13.20
C ASN A 638 7.39 39.83 -13.54
N PRO A 639 7.56 40.31 -14.79
CA PRO A 639 8.72 41.10 -15.19
C PRO A 639 8.81 42.47 -14.50
N THR A 640 7.72 42.95 -13.91
CA THR A 640 7.64 44.22 -13.18
C THR A 640 7.62 44.03 -11.65
N GLY A 641 7.60 42.80 -11.20
CA GLY A 641 7.53 42.45 -9.77
C GLY A 641 8.78 42.88 -8.99
N ILE A 642 8.64 43.08 -7.69
CA ILE A 642 9.73 43.57 -6.83
C ILE A 642 10.96 42.65 -6.94
N SER A 643 10.77 41.36 -6.91
CA SER A 643 11.85 40.35 -6.90
C SER A 643 12.37 39.97 -8.29
N THR A 644 11.65 40.26 -9.35
CA THR A 644 11.91 39.75 -10.71
C THR A 644 12.28 40.88 -11.70
N ASN A 645 11.96 42.15 -11.39
CA ASN A 645 12.32 43.29 -12.22
C ASN A 645 13.84 43.47 -12.25
N PRO A 646 14.47 43.45 -13.45
CA PRO A 646 15.92 43.64 -13.61
C PRO A 646 16.46 44.91 -12.98
N ASP A 647 15.68 45.99 -12.98
CA ASP A 647 16.11 47.29 -12.39
C ASP A 647 16.31 47.19 -10.87
N ASN A 648 15.73 46.20 -10.23
CA ASN A 648 15.82 45.98 -8.80
C ASN A 648 17.03 45.10 -8.40
N PHE A 649 17.70 44.41 -9.31
CA PHE A 649 18.75 43.45 -9.01
C PHE A 649 19.90 44.02 -8.17
N GLY A 650 20.28 45.25 -8.41
CA GLY A 650 21.43 45.84 -7.71
C GLY A 650 21.23 46.00 -6.18
N TRP A 651 20.05 46.40 -5.73
CA TRP A 651 19.74 46.51 -4.30
C TRP A 651 19.26 45.19 -3.72
N LYS A 652 18.56 44.37 -4.50
CA LYS A 652 18.13 43.01 -4.09
C LYS A 652 19.34 42.14 -3.75
N GLN A 653 20.36 42.09 -4.60
CA GLN A 653 21.59 41.34 -4.32
C GLN A 653 22.30 41.82 -3.05
N LYS A 654 22.21 43.12 -2.71
CA LYS A 654 22.79 43.65 -1.47
C LYS A 654 22.00 43.14 -0.25
N GLU A 655 20.67 43.12 -0.31
CA GLU A 655 19.84 42.56 0.76
C GLU A 655 20.12 41.07 0.95
N GLU A 656 20.14 40.29 -0.14
CA GLU A 656 20.43 38.85 -0.10
C GLU A 656 21.84 38.57 0.46
N ALA A 657 22.83 39.32 0.07
CA ALA A 657 24.19 39.22 0.61
C ALA A 657 24.26 39.56 2.11
N GLU A 658 23.54 40.62 2.56
CA GLU A 658 23.45 40.97 3.98
C GLU A 658 22.80 39.83 4.79
N VAL A 659 21.71 39.26 4.31
CA VAL A 659 21.03 38.15 4.96
C VAL A 659 21.94 36.90 5.00
N TYR A 660 22.58 36.56 3.89
CA TYR A 660 23.52 35.44 3.81
C TYR A 660 24.69 35.58 4.82
N GLU A 661 25.34 36.76 4.87
CA GLU A 661 26.48 36.98 5.79
C GLU A 661 26.03 36.94 7.26
N ARG A 662 24.78 37.28 7.57
CA ARG A 662 24.24 37.26 8.93
C ARG A 662 24.06 35.83 9.45
N TYR A 663 23.75 34.87 8.58
CA TYR A 663 23.44 33.47 8.96
C TYR A 663 24.42 32.43 8.41
N LYS A 664 25.55 32.85 7.86
CA LYS A 664 26.64 32.05 7.30
C LYS A 664 27.21 31.00 8.24
#